data_32be990187133f353b90ba929814c825
#
_entry.id   32be990187133f353b90ba929814c825
#
_cell.length_a   1.000
_cell.length_b   1.000
_cell.length_c   1.000
_cell.angle_alpha   90.00
_cell.angle_beta   90.00
_cell.angle_gamma   90.00
#
_symmetry.space_group_name_H-M   'P 1'
#
loop_
_entity.id
_entity.type
_entity.pdbx_description
1 polymer ?
#
loop_
_entity_poly.entity_id
_entity_poly.type
_entity_poly.pdbx_seq_one_letter_code
_entity_poly.pdbx_strand_id
1 'polypeptide(L)'
;MNVKLDELKNSLEGDLYTDEATRILYSTDASVYREIPLAVARPMNAADLKKLVLFARAEKVSLIPRTAGTSLAGQCVGSGIVVDISKYMTQIIEVNPEEHWVKVQPGVVLDELNKHLKKYGLFFAPDTSTSNRCMIGGMVGNNACGANSLLYGSTRDHTIEVNAIASDGSEIVFKPLSTNEFGEKCGLQTFEGALYRNIRDMLSDPENQVQIRNNYPEKSNRRRNTGYCIDLLLETDPFTGNGEPFNFCKLLAGSEGTLVFFTEIKVNCVPLPPKEKALVVVHLAELNDAFKANLVALKHNPGAVELMDKTILDCTKHNRKQRNNRFFIEGDPGALLIVEFARDTKEEIEKIASDLIADMKKHGYGYHFPVIWGGDIKKVWGLRKAGLGVLSNIPGDAKPVSVIEDTAVSPQFLPDYIKDFQEMIARYGIQGVYYAHIGTGELHLRPLINLKKPEDVELFHTVAMEVAKLVKKYRGSLSGEHGVGRLRGEFIPFMIGEHNYELLRQLKSAWDPDRIFNPNKIVDTPPMTSCLRYEPGKKTRKFDTYFNYEKIKGMLRAIEQCNGAGDCRKSHIIGGTMCPSFMATRDEQHGTRGRANMLREILTHTTKSNPFDHKELYEVMDLCLSCKACKAECPSNVDIAKLKAEFLQHYYESNPVPLRTLMIANIHYINTLGSIFPGLTNFMFGKMGGIMKMIGFAEKRTVPKLSGTTLSSWFSKQPDGADLSADGKRVYLFNDEFTNFNDAEIGIRAIMLLTRLGYEVRIPRHSVSGRAYMSKGLLKKARRFANENVLLLRDTITHETPLVGIEPSAILSFRDEYPELVDHSLHADAEKLSKNVFMIDEFISREIDRGHITHEQFTKEKRHVKLHGHCQQKALVSTAATRKALSLPVNYIVEEINSGCCGMAGSFGYEAEHYDISMKIGELALFPSVRETDDATIITAPGTSCRQHIKDGTGRVAVHPVEVLWDALIK
;
A
#
# COMPACT_ATOMS: atom_id res chain seq x y z
N MET A 1 -6.02 35.60 11.28
CA MET A 1 -5.43 34.29 11.00
C MET A 1 -5.18 34.08 9.50
N ASN A 2 -6.17 34.19 8.61
CA ASN A 2 -5.97 33.92 7.16
C ASN A 2 -4.89 34.80 6.51
N VAL A 3 -4.86 36.12 6.78
CA VAL A 3 -3.83 37.03 6.22
C VAL A 3 -2.41 36.60 6.63
N LYS A 4 -2.21 36.20 7.87
CA LYS A 4 -0.92 35.72 8.37
C LYS A 4 -0.49 34.38 7.77
N LEU A 5 -1.45 33.49 7.45
CA LEU A 5 -1.15 32.24 6.71
C LEU A 5 -0.75 32.52 5.26
N ASP A 6 -1.32 33.56 4.62
CA ASP A 6 -0.92 33.97 3.27
C ASP A 6 0.49 34.59 3.26
N GLU A 7 0.85 35.38 4.29
CA GLU A 7 2.21 35.87 4.48
C GLU A 7 3.22 34.72 4.68
N LEU A 8 2.88 33.75 5.53
CA LEU A 8 3.69 32.55 5.72
C LEU A 8 3.86 31.80 4.41
N LYS A 9 2.77 31.55 3.66
CA LYS A 9 2.78 30.88 2.36
C LYS A 9 3.77 31.52 1.39
N ASN A 10 3.77 32.86 1.32
CA ASN A 10 4.65 33.60 0.41
C ASN A 10 6.11 33.60 0.85
N SER A 11 6.39 33.27 2.13
CA SER A 11 7.73 33.22 2.68
C SER A 11 8.41 31.85 2.49
N LEU A 12 7.63 30.79 2.32
CA LEU A 12 8.14 29.42 2.15
C LEU A 12 8.59 29.16 0.70
N GLU A 13 9.63 28.37 0.53
CA GLU A 13 10.02 27.78 -0.77
C GLU A 13 9.12 26.58 -1.11
N GLY A 14 8.62 25.89 -0.11
CA GLY A 14 7.68 24.78 -0.23
C GLY A 14 6.23 25.22 -0.34
N ASP A 15 5.32 24.30 -0.09
CA ASP A 15 3.89 24.51 -0.26
C ASP A 15 3.18 24.76 1.09
N LEU A 16 2.15 25.64 1.10
CA LEU A 16 1.19 25.78 2.19
C LEU A 16 -0.24 25.79 1.64
N TYR A 17 -1.09 24.93 2.15
CA TYR A 17 -2.49 24.76 1.74
C TYR A 17 -3.44 25.05 2.90
N THR A 18 -4.47 25.85 2.61
CA THR A 18 -5.52 26.21 3.57
C THR A 18 -6.91 25.78 3.10
N ASP A 19 -7.00 25.23 1.88
CA ASP A 19 -8.25 24.77 1.29
C ASP A 19 -8.81 23.53 2.04
N GLU A 20 -10.14 23.42 2.05
CA GLU A 20 -10.85 22.38 2.78
C GLU A 20 -10.50 20.96 2.29
N ALA A 21 -10.35 20.78 0.98
CA ALA A 21 -10.04 19.48 0.39
C ALA A 21 -8.69 18.94 0.90
N THR A 22 -7.63 19.75 0.86
CA THR A 22 -6.32 19.38 1.38
C THR A 22 -6.37 19.11 2.88
N ARG A 23 -7.06 19.94 3.65
CA ARG A 23 -7.22 19.74 5.11
C ARG A 23 -7.92 18.42 5.45
N ILE A 24 -8.95 18.03 4.68
CA ILE A 24 -9.63 16.73 4.80
C ILE A 24 -8.65 15.57 4.52
N LEU A 25 -7.83 15.67 3.46
CA LEU A 25 -6.85 14.64 3.12
C LEU A 25 -5.89 14.32 4.27
N TYR A 26 -5.54 15.32 5.07
CA TYR A 26 -4.60 15.22 6.18
C TYR A 26 -5.26 15.09 7.56
N SER A 27 -6.58 15.00 7.64
CA SER A 27 -7.33 14.92 8.89
C SER A 27 -7.19 13.57 9.63
N THR A 28 -6.64 12.54 8.97
CA THR A 28 -6.51 11.18 9.51
C THR A 28 -5.13 10.58 9.22
N ASP A 29 -4.77 9.57 9.98
CA ASP A 29 -3.67 8.64 9.72
C ASP A 29 -4.20 7.19 9.61
N ALA A 30 -3.44 6.18 9.99
CA ALA A 30 -3.91 4.80 10.00
C ALA A 30 -4.65 4.40 11.31
N SER A 31 -4.85 5.35 12.21
CA SER A 31 -5.56 5.15 13.48
C SER A 31 -7.08 5.33 13.35
N VAL A 32 -7.77 5.23 14.47
CA VAL A 32 -9.22 5.49 14.59
C VAL A 32 -9.56 6.97 14.77
N TYR A 33 -8.58 7.86 14.72
CA TYR A 33 -8.74 9.29 15.02
C TYR A 33 -8.94 10.14 13.76
N ARG A 34 -9.62 11.26 13.93
CA ARG A 34 -9.86 12.27 12.90
C ARG A 34 -9.92 13.66 13.53
N GLU A 35 -9.15 14.59 12.99
CA GLU A 35 -9.20 16.01 13.37
C GLU A 35 -8.78 16.85 12.15
N ILE A 36 -9.62 17.84 11.78
CA ILE A 36 -9.34 18.69 10.61
C ILE A 36 -8.25 19.70 10.99
N PRO A 37 -7.08 19.68 10.33
CA PRO A 37 -6.00 20.62 10.62
C PRO A 37 -6.36 22.04 10.17
N LEU A 38 -5.69 23.04 10.75
CA LEU A 38 -5.79 24.44 10.35
C LEU A 38 -5.27 24.65 8.92
N ALA A 39 -4.11 24.07 8.61
CA ALA A 39 -3.45 24.13 7.30
C ALA A 39 -2.54 22.91 7.12
N VAL A 40 -2.01 22.74 5.92
CA VAL A 40 -1.02 21.73 5.59
C VAL A 40 0.19 22.39 4.94
N ALA A 41 1.37 22.26 5.54
CA ALA A 41 2.64 22.73 5.02
C ALA A 41 3.47 21.56 4.48
N ARG A 42 4.15 21.79 3.36
CA ARG A 42 5.13 20.86 2.78
C ARG A 42 6.46 21.61 2.62
N PRO A 43 7.29 21.67 3.64
CA PRO A 43 8.56 22.41 3.61
C PRO A 43 9.52 21.78 2.62
N MET A 44 10.30 22.60 1.91
CA MET A 44 11.30 22.14 0.96
C MET A 44 12.63 21.81 1.66
N ASN A 45 12.94 22.49 2.76
CA ASN A 45 14.21 22.41 3.45
C ASN A 45 14.11 22.80 4.94
N ALA A 46 15.23 22.79 5.64
CA ALA A 46 15.31 23.16 7.05
C ALA A 46 14.96 24.64 7.31
N ALA A 47 15.24 25.53 6.35
CA ALA A 47 14.91 26.96 6.50
C ALA A 47 13.39 27.17 6.51
N ASP A 48 12.64 26.45 5.69
CA ASP A 48 11.17 26.47 5.74
C ASP A 48 10.63 25.92 7.06
N LEU A 49 11.20 24.82 7.57
CA LEU A 49 10.84 24.29 8.90
C LEU A 49 11.07 25.32 10.00
N LYS A 50 12.19 26.05 9.98
CA LYS A 50 12.48 27.10 10.95
C LYS A 50 11.45 28.24 10.88
N LYS A 51 11.06 28.66 9.68
CA LYS A 51 9.99 29.67 9.51
C LYS A 51 8.66 29.19 10.09
N LEU A 52 8.30 27.92 9.86
CA LEU A 52 7.09 27.30 10.42
C LEU A 52 7.12 27.27 11.95
N VAL A 53 8.26 26.94 12.57
CA VAL A 53 8.44 26.92 14.03
C VAL A 53 8.30 28.31 14.60
N LEU A 54 8.98 29.31 14.03
CA LEU A 54 8.90 30.69 14.48
C LEU A 54 7.49 31.27 14.32
N PHE A 55 6.81 30.97 13.22
CA PHE A 55 5.41 31.34 13.00
C PHE A 55 4.50 30.69 14.06
N ALA A 56 4.64 29.39 14.29
CA ALA A 56 3.84 28.65 15.25
C ALA A 56 3.96 29.23 16.66
N ARG A 57 5.17 29.59 17.07
CA ARG A 57 5.46 30.25 18.33
C ARG A 57 4.82 31.64 18.43
N ALA A 58 4.96 32.46 17.39
CA ALA A 58 4.41 33.81 17.35
C ALA A 58 2.86 33.81 17.37
N GLU A 59 2.24 32.89 16.66
CA GLU A 59 0.78 32.81 16.50
C GLU A 59 0.11 31.85 17.48
N LYS A 60 0.88 31.17 18.33
CA LYS A 60 0.41 30.12 19.26
C LYS A 60 -0.38 29.02 18.59
N VAL A 61 0.11 28.56 17.44
CA VAL A 61 -0.46 27.49 16.63
C VAL A 61 0.42 26.25 16.74
N SER A 62 -0.17 25.08 16.91
CA SER A 62 0.59 23.84 16.96
C SER A 62 1.02 23.33 15.58
N LEU A 63 2.16 22.65 15.54
CA LEU A 63 2.70 21.95 14.37
C LEU A 63 2.57 20.43 14.59
N ILE A 64 2.00 19.74 13.62
CA ILE A 64 1.79 18.29 13.65
C ILE A 64 2.74 17.64 12.63
N PRO A 65 3.84 17.03 13.06
CA PRO A 65 4.80 16.42 12.15
C PRO A 65 4.22 15.20 11.46
N ARG A 66 4.49 15.09 10.15
CA ARG A 66 4.01 13.97 9.35
C ARG A 66 5.03 13.54 8.31
N THR A 67 5.26 12.23 8.23
CA THR A 67 5.96 11.57 7.13
C THR A 67 4.95 10.77 6.29
N ALA A 68 5.00 9.45 6.28
CA ALA A 68 4.06 8.62 5.52
C ALA A 68 2.62 8.59 6.08
N GLY A 69 2.41 9.01 7.32
CA GLY A 69 1.10 8.96 7.98
C GLY A 69 0.56 7.55 8.14
N THR A 70 1.41 6.61 8.54
CA THR A 70 1.08 5.19 8.77
C THR A 70 0.86 4.87 10.25
N SER A 71 0.90 5.87 11.13
CA SER A 71 0.68 5.75 12.57
C SER A 71 -0.66 5.11 12.91
N LEU A 72 -0.65 4.21 13.91
CA LEU A 72 -1.84 3.49 14.39
C LEU A 72 -2.42 4.07 15.69
N ALA A 73 -1.72 5.02 16.32
CA ALA A 73 -2.12 5.61 17.61
C ALA A 73 -2.47 7.11 17.53
N GLY A 74 -2.61 7.67 16.31
CA GLY A 74 -3.04 9.06 16.12
C GLY A 74 -1.96 10.12 16.28
N GLN A 75 -0.67 9.76 16.14
CA GLN A 75 0.45 10.70 16.27
C GLN A 75 0.39 11.83 15.23
N CYS A 76 -0.09 11.56 14.01
CA CYS A 76 -0.15 12.50 12.90
C CYS A 76 -1.50 13.23 12.78
N VAL A 77 -2.35 13.19 13.83
CA VAL A 77 -3.68 13.80 13.84
C VAL A 77 -3.72 14.95 14.83
N GLY A 78 -4.16 16.14 14.39
CA GLY A 78 -4.30 17.33 15.23
C GLY A 78 -4.86 18.52 14.46
N SER A 79 -5.34 19.53 15.21
CA SER A 79 -5.99 20.73 14.69
C SER A 79 -5.04 21.82 14.22
N GLY A 80 -3.72 21.69 14.48
CA GLY A 80 -2.71 22.67 14.10
C GLY A 80 -2.33 22.61 12.60
N ILE A 81 -1.14 23.10 12.25
CA ILE A 81 -0.58 22.97 10.90
C ILE A 81 0.08 21.60 10.77
N VAL A 82 -0.43 20.75 9.89
CA VAL A 82 0.26 19.48 9.56
C VAL A 82 1.47 19.79 8.69
N VAL A 83 2.64 19.35 9.12
CA VAL A 83 3.91 19.56 8.41
C VAL A 83 4.35 18.25 7.76
N ASP A 84 4.07 18.10 6.48
CA ASP A 84 4.39 16.91 5.69
C ASP A 84 5.73 17.06 4.97
N ILE A 85 6.76 16.37 5.47
CA ILE A 85 8.11 16.39 4.90
C ILE A 85 8.33 15.34 3.81
N SER A 86 7.32 14.52 3.49
CA SER A 86 7.46 13.33 2.64
C SER A 86 7.68 13.61 1.14
N LYS A 87 7.44 14.86 0.71
CA LYS A 87 7.54 15.22 -0.71
C LYS A 87 8.93 15.71 -1.11
N TYR A 88 9.56 16.53 -0.29
CA TYR A 88 10.79 17.26 -0.66
C TYR A 88 12.02 16.81 0.13
N MET A 89 11.90 16.54 1.42
CA MET A 89 13.04 16.20 2.29
C MET A 89 13.35 14.70 2.26
N THR A 90 13.78 14.19 1.09
CA THR A 90 13.92 12.75 0.79
C THR A 90 15.32 12.34 0.32
N GLN A 91 16.35 13.15 0.62
CA GLN A 91 17.71 12.89 0.16
C GLN A 91 18.47 11.93 1.09
N ILE A 92 19.23 11.01 0.51
CA ILE A 92 20.32 10.29 1.17
C ILE A 92 21.55 11.19 1.04
N ILE A 93 22.00 11.77 2.16
CA ILE A 93 23.02 12.84 2.17
C ILE A 93 24.42 12.24 2.03
N GLU A 94 24.73 11.24 2.88
CA GLU A 94 26.07 10.66 2.96
C GLU A 94 26.00 9.20 3.42
N VAL A 95 26.87 8.37 2.89
CA VAL A 95 27.07 6.98 3.33
C VAL A 95 28.52 6.79 3.68
N ASN A 96 28.82 6.31 4.89
CA ASN A 96 30.15 5.88 5.29
C ASN A 96 30.19 4.35 5.46
N PRO A 97 30.69 3.62 4.46
CA PRO A 97 30.73 2.16 4.51
C PRO A 97 31.73 1.60 5.52
N GLU A 98 32.76 2.35 5.86
CA GLU A 98 33.85 1.91 6.79
C GLU A 98 33.35 1.98 8.25
N GLU A 99 32.64 3.04 8.60
CA GLU A 99 32.06 3.23 9.93
C GLU A 99 30.61 2.71 10.03
N HIS A 100 30.06 2.14 8.96
CA HIS A 100 28.73 1.54 8.89
C HIS A 100 27.59 2.50 9.27
N TRP A 101 27.56 3.71 8.73
CA TRP A 101 26.46 4.63 8.94
C TRP A 101 25.99 5.33 7.68
N VAL A 102 24.77 5.86 7.75
CA VAL A 102 24.21 6.72 6.70
C VAL A 102 23.52 7.93 7.34
N LYS A 103 23.71 9.09 6.70
CA LYS A 103 22.99 10.33 7.03
C LYS A 103 21.94 10.60 5.97
N VAL A 104 20.70 10.83 6.42
CA VAL A 104 19.53 10.97 5.55
C VAL A 104 18.64 12.13 6.00
N GLN A 105 17.84 12.66 5.07
CA GLN A 105 16.69 13.51 5.40
C GLN A 105 15.53 12.63 5.91
N PRO A 106 14.67 13.17 6.78
CA PRO A 106 13.66 12.36 7.47
C PRO A 106 12.57 11.74 6.57
N GLY A 107 12.42 12.22 5.33
CA GLY A 107 11.47 11.69 4.33
C GLY A 107 11.99 10.52 3.48
N VAL A 108 13.20 10.02 3.74
CA VAL A 108 13.75 8.85 3.03
C VAL A 108 12.96 7.59 3.41
N VAL A 109 12.51 6.83 2.39
CA VAL A 109 11.76 5.58 2.56
C VAL A 109 12.70 4.42 2.87
N LEU A 110 12.32 3.58 3.84
CA LEU A 110 13.17 2.47 4.32
C LEU A 110 13.64 1.52 3.20
N ASP A 111 12.73 1.01 2.38
CA ASP A 111 13.11 0.08 1.30
C ASP A 111 13.95 0.77 0.21
N GLU A 112 13.75 2.06 -0.05
CA GLU A 112 14.59 2.84 -0.97
C GLU A 112 16.00 3.01 -0.40
N LEU A 113 16.11 3.30 0.91
CA LEU A 113 17.38 3.36 1.61
C LEU A 113 18.13 2.02 1.52
N ASN A 114 17.45 0.91 1.86
CA ASN A 114 18.08 -0.40 1.85
C ASN A 114 18.48 -0.86 0.45
N LYS A 115 17.70 -0.49 -0.59
CA LYS A 115 18.11 -0.70 -1.99
C LYS A 115 19.37 0.08 -2.35
N HIS A 116 19.51 1.32 -1.84
CA HIS A 116 20.70 2.15 -2.05
C HIS A 116 21.92 1.60 -1.30
N LEU A 117 21.75 1.17 -0.04
CA LEU A 117 22.84 0.66 0.81
C LEU A 117 23.39 -0.70 0.35
N LYS A 118 22.57 -1.48 -0.36
CA LYS A 118 22.95 -2.82 -0.83
C LYS A 118 24.28 -2.85 -1.63
N LYS A 119 24.56 -1.81 -2.41
CA LYS A 119 25.81 -1.70 -3.20
C LYS A 119 27.06 -1.55 -2.33
N TYR A 120 26.88 -1.15 -1.07
CA TYR A 120 27.96 -1.05 -0.07
C TYR A 120 28.03 -2.28 0.85
N GLY A 121 27.22 -3.31 0.61
CA GLY A 121 27.15 -4.49 1.47
C GLY A 121 26.43 -4.25 2.81
N LEU A 122 25.67 -3.14 2.94
CA LEU A 122 25.04 -2.67 4.16
C LEU A 122 23.52 -2.63 4.04
N PHE A 123 22.83 -2.61 5.19
CA PHE A 123 21.40 -2.27 5.28
C PHE A 123 21.07 -1.65 6.65
N PHE A 124 19.98 -0.90 6.71
CA PHE A 124 19.35 -0.43 7.94
C PHE A 124 18.40 -1.51 8.44
N ALA A 125 18.71 -2.09 9.58
CA ALA A 125 18.13 -3.37 10.01
C ALA A 125 16.71 -3.34 10.58
N PRO A 126 16.24 -2.28 11.27
CA PRO A 126 14.84 -2.22 11.70
C PRO A 126 13.89 -2.36 10.51
N ASP A 127 13.02 -3.40 10.52
CA ASP A 127 12.11 -3.72 9.42
C ASP A 127 10.66 -3.64 9.89
N THR A 128 9.87 -2.76 9.29
CA THR A 128 8.45 -2.61 9.60
C THR A 128 7.57 -3.25 8.53
N SER A 129 6.33 -3.57 8.86
CA SER A 129 5.34 -4.03 7.87
C SER A 129 5.06 -2.98 6.77
N THR A 130 5.41 -1.73 7.02
CA THR A 130 5.25 -0.59 6.11
C THR A 130 6.54 -0.18 5.41
N SER A 131 7.59 -1.01 5.41
CA SER A 131 8.94 -0.69 4.91
C SER A 131 8.99 -0.06 3.52
N ASN A 132 8.05 -0.44 2.65
CA ASN A 132 7.94 0.09 1.29
C ASN A 132 7.43 1.55 1.20
N ARG A 133 7.09 2.18 2.32
CA ARG A 133 6.51 3.52 2.38
C ARG A 133 6.79 4.29 3.68
N CYS A 134 7.09 3.64 4.80
CA CYS A 134 7.52 4.34 6.02
C CYS A 134 8.83 5.09 5.77
N MET A 135 9.05 6.14 6.53
CA MET A 135 10.19 7.04 6.35
C MET A 135 11.00 7.12 7.63
N ILE A 136 12.31 7.34 7.49
CA ILE A 136 13.27 7.28 8.61
C ILE A 136 12.88 8.25 9.74
N GLY A 137 12.44 9.47 9.43
CA GLY A 137 11.98 10.42 10.46
C GLY A 137 10.77 9.93 11.25
N GLY A 138 9.83 9.24 10.59
CA GLY A 138 8.69 8.62 11.28
C GLY A 138 9.09 7.37 12.08
N MET A 139 10.06 6.60 11.58
CA MET A 139 10.60 5.44 12.30
C MET A 139 11.31 5.87 13.58
N VAL A 140 12.11 6.94 13.53
CA VAL A 140 12.73 7.53 14.75
C VAL A 140 11.64 8.09 15.66
N GLY A 141 10.70 8.89 15.12
CA GLY A 141 9.61 9.48 15.91
C GLY A 141 8.81 8.46 16.72
N ASN A 142 8.57 7.27 16.18
CA ASN A 142 7.82 6.20 16.85
C ASN A 142 8.71 5.13 17.51
N ASN A 143 10.03 5.20 17.35
CA ASN A 143 10.93 4.09 17.67
C ASN A 143 10.47 2.78 17.04
N ALA A 144 10.14 2.82 15.75
CA ALA A 144 9.59 1.69 15.03
C ALA A 144 10.57 0.52 14.94
N CYS A 145 10.04 -0.70 14.94
CA CYS A 145 10.81 -1.93 14.70
C CYS A 145 9.90 -2.95 13.97
N GLY A 146 10.22 -4.23 14.01
CA GLY A 146 9.42 -5.26 13.34
C GLY A 146 10.05 -6.64 13.52
N ALA A 147 9.85 -7.55 12.58
CA ALA A 147 10.26 -8.95 12.70
C ALA A 147 11.75 -9.13 13.04
N ASN A 148 12.61 -8.30 12.47
CA ASN A 148 14.06 -8.39 12.69
C ASN A 148 14.53 -7.91 14.08
N SER A 149 13.65 -7.34 14.92
CA SER A 149 14.04 -6.76 16.20
C SER A 149 14.55 -7.76 17.24
N LEU A 150 14.23 -9.04 17.07
CA LEU A 150 14.78 -10.12 17.90
C LEU A 150 16.32 -10.15 17.80
N LEU A 151 16.86 -9.89 16.59
CA LEU A 151 18.30 -9.89 16.31
C LEU A 151 18.90 -8.49 16.38
N TYR A 152 18.24 -7.49 15.80
CA TYR A 152 18.81 -6.17 15.53
C TYR A 152 18.25 -5.04 16.41
N GLY A 153 17.27 -5.30 17.29
CA GLY A 153 16.68 -4.25 18.13
C GLY A 153 15.72 -3.33 17.38
N SER A 154 15.60 -2.10 17.87
CA SER A 154 14.68 -1.06 17.39
C SER A 154 15.41 0.09 16.67
N THR A 155 14.66 1.02 16.10
CA THR A 155 15.23 2.23 15.46
C THR A 155 16.05 3.07 16.44
N ARG A 156 15.69 3.13 17.72
CA ARG A 156 16.43 3.81 18.81
C ARG A 156 17.85 3.29 18.91
N ASP A 157 18.03 1.98 18.82
CA ASP A 157 19.35 1.34 18.97
C ASP A 157 20.27 1.66 17.80
N HIS A 158 19.73 2.13 16.69
CA HIS A 158 20.47 2.50 15.48
C HIS A 158 20.56 4.02 15.25
N THR A 159 19.91 4.86 16.07
CA THR A 159 19.95 6.32 15.89
C THR A 159 21.17 6.92 16.57
N ILE A 160 22.15 7.38 15.78
CA ILE A 160 23.42 7.91 16.26
C ILE A 160 23.35 9.41 16.52
N GLU A 161 22.88 10.18 15.52
CA GLU A 161 22.86 11.63 15.51
C GLU A 161 21.56 12.16 14.89
N VAL A 162 21.07 13.26 15.42
CA VAL A 162 19.90 13.96 14.88
C VAL A 162 20.19 15.45 14.83
N ASN A 163 20.05 16.03 13.63
CA ASN A 163 19.99 17.49 13.45
C ASN A 163 18.52 17.90 13.55
N ALA A 164 18.22 18.89 14.35
CA ALA A 164 16.85 19.27 14.66
C ALA A 164 16.67 20.78 14.85
N ILE A 165 15.41 21.22 14.69
CA ILE A 165 14.99 22.58 15.04
C ILE A 165 14.21 22.50 16.35
N ALA A 166 14.66 23.22 17.36
CA ALA A 166 14.02 23.32 18.67
C ALA A 166 12.85 24.33 18.67
N SER A 167 12.07 24.37 19.76
CA SER A 167 10.86 25.19 19.85
C SER A 167 11.11 26.70 19.81
N ASP A 168 12.32 27.15 20.13
CA ASP A 168 12.76 28.54 20.00
C ASP A 168 13.29 28.90 18.60
N GLY A 169 13.35 27.93 17.67
CA GLY A 169 13.92 28.08 16.32
C GLY A 169 15.43 27.84 16.23
N SER A 170 16.10 27.47 17.32
CA SER A 170 17.52 27.12 17.28
C SER A 170 17.74 25.77 16.60
N GLU A 171 18.86 25.68 15.88
CA GLU A 171 19.30 24.45 15.21
C GLU A 171 20.29 23.74 16.13
N ILE A 172 19.98 22.51 16.49
CA ILE A 172 20.75 21.70 17.46
C ILE A 172 21.14 20.37 16.85
N VAL A 173 22.37 19.94 17.12
CA VAL A 173 22.86 18.60 16.77
C VAL A 173 22.97 17.76 18.04
N PHE A 174 22.12 16.74 18.14
CA PHE A 174 22.17 15.75 19.20
C PHE A 174 22.99 14.54 18.75
N LYS A 175 24.05 14.22 19.53
CA LYS A 175 24.98 13.13 19.25
C LYS A 175 25.49 12.53 20.55
N PRO A 176 26.20 11.38 20.53
CA PRO A 176 26.85 10.83 21.72
C PRO A 176 27.82 11.84 22.33
N LEU A 177 27.81 11.99 23.65
CA LEU A 177 28.68 12.88 24.42
C LEU A 177 29.35 12.10 25.55
N SER A 178 30.65 12.33 25.73
CA SER A 178 31.35 11.94 26.94
C SER A 178 30.83 12.73 28.14
N THR A 179 31.13 12.28 29.36
CA THR A 179 30.73 13.00 30.61
C THR A 179 31.26 14.41 30.61
N ASN A 180 32.50 14.68 30.09
CA ASN A 180 33.04 16.02 30.01
C ASN A 180 32.28 16.90 29.02
N GLU A 181 32.01 16.40 27.78
CA GLU A 181 31.24 17.15 26.79
C GLU A 181 29.79 17.40 27.27
N PHE A 182 29.17 16.45 28.00
CA PHE A 182 27.88 16.67 28.67
C PHE A 182 27.95 17.81 29.68
N GLY A 183 29.00 17.86 30.50
CA GLY A 183 29.26 18.95 31.41
C GLY A 183 29.42 20.32 30.71
N GLU A 184 30.17 20.36 29.60
CA GLU A 184 30.32 21.57 28.78
C GLU A 184 28.96 22.02 28.20
N LYS A 185 28.13 21.08 27.67
CA LYS A 185 26.78 21.41 27.22
C LYS A 185 25.90 22.01 28.34
N CYS A 186 25.98 21.48 29.55
CA CYS A 186 25.31 22.06 30.73
C CYS A 186 25.77 23.49 31.06
N GLY A 187 27.02 23.86 30.73
CA GLY A 187 27.58 25.19 30.90
C GLY A 187 27.05 26.25 29.92
N LEU A 188 26.48 25.86 28.80
CA LEU A 188 26.00 26.80 27.78
C LEU A 188 24.83 27.64 28.28
N GLN A 189 24.86 28.97 28.02
CA GLN A 189 23.78 29.90 28.32
C GLN A 189 22.79 30.05 27.17
N THR A 190 22.45 28.94 26.52
CA THR A 190 21.53 28.83 25.38
C THR A 190 20.34 27.95 25.72
N PHE A 191 19.33 27.91 24.83
CA PHE A 191 18.22 26.98 24.96
C PHE A 191 18.71 25.52 25.01
N GLU A 192 19.67 25.16 24.17
CA GLU A 192 20.33 23.85 24.22
C GLU A 192 20.91 23.55 25.61
N GLY A 193 21.70 24.48 26.18
CA GLY A 193 22.25 24.31 27.53
C GLY A 193 21.17 24.10 28.61
N ALA A 194 20.05 24.78 28.47
CA ALA A 194 18.92 24.62 29.42
C ALA A 194 18.33 23.18 29.35
N LEU A 195 18.27 22.55 28.15
CA LEU A 195 17.83 21.17 28.01
C LEU A 195 18.76 20.21 28.75
N TYR A 196 20.08 20.40 28.60
CA TYR A 196 21.07 19.55 29.28
C TYR A 196 21.07 19.74 30.77
N ARG A 197 20.91 20.98 31.30
CA ARG A 197 20.74 21.23 32.75
C ARG A 197 19.46 20.59 33.29
N ASN A 198 18.34 20.73 32.58
CA ASN A 198 17.07 20.15 33.00
C ASN A 198 17.17 18.63 33.19
N ILE A 199 17.72 17.92 32.21
CA ILE A 199 17.86 16.45 32.30
C ILE A 199 18.88 16.05 33.37
N ARG A 200 20.00 16.77 33.51
CA ARG A 200 20.99 16.55 34.57
C ARG A 200 20.33 16.61 35.92
N ASP A 201 19.64 17.73 36.22
CA ASP A 201 19.04 17.98 37.53
C ASP A 201 17.94 16.94 37.83
N MET A 202 17.12 16.58 36.83
CA MET A 202 16.09 15.56 36.95
C MET A 202 16.67 14.16 37.26
N LEU A 203 17.70 13.72 36.55
CA LEU A 203 18.22 12.37 36.68
C LEU A 203 19.32 12.20 37.74
N SER A 204 19.86 13.34 38.30
CA SER A 204 20.78 13.29 39.42
C SER A 204 20.03 13.20 40.77
N ASP A 205 18.74 13.45 40.83
CA ASP A 205 17.94 13.32 42.04
C ASP A 205 17.76 11.86 42.43
N PRO A 206 18.16 11.43 43.64
CA PRO A 206 18.06 10.03 44.06
C PRO A 206 16.64 9.48 44.13
N GLU A 207 15.65 10.33 44.50
CA GLU A 207 14.24 9.92 44.55
C GLU A 207 13.73 9.63 43.15
N ASN A 208 14.00 10.51 42.17
CA ASN A 208 13.65 10.32 40.78
C ASN A 208 14.26 9.02 40.22
N GLN A 209 15.52 8.76 40.54
CA GLN A 209 16.19 7.52 40.10
C GLN A 209 15.50 6.26 40.61
N VAL A 210 15.09 6.25 41.89
CA VAL A 210 14.36 5.12 42.51
C VAL A 210 13.00 4.95 41.84
N GLN A 211 12.25 6.04 41.64
CA GLN A 211 10.92 5.98 41.02
C GLN A 211 10.99 5.50 39.55
N ILE A 212 11.98 5.95 38.80
CA ILE A 212 12.19 5.53 37.40
C ILE A 212 12.51 4.05 37.36
N ARG A 213 13.49 3.56 38.15
CA ARG A 213 13.89 2.13 38.15
C ARG A 213 12.75 1.19 38.53
N ASN A 214 11.89 1.61 39.45
CA ASN A 214 10.83 0.77 39.99
C ASN A 214 9.58 0.70 39.08
N ASN A 215 9.26 1.77 38.35
CA ASN A 215 7.96 1.90 37.75
C ASN A 215 8.01 1.81 36.19
N TYR A 216 9.18 1.98 35.54
CA TYR A 216 9.29 1.72 34.12
C TYR A 216 9.23 0.22 33.82
N PRO A 217 8.88 -0.18 32.55
CA PRO A 217 8.87 -1.56 32.14
C PRO A 217 10.22 -2.25 32.38
N GLU A 218 10.19 -3.57 32.63
CA GLU A 218 11.43 -4.34 32.86
C GLU A 218 12.43 -4.23 31.71
N LYS A 219 13.72 -4.19 32.03
CA LYS A 219 14.81 -4.13 31.05
C LYS A 219 14.85 -5.36 30.14
N SER A 220 14.37 -6.52 30.61
CA SER A 220 14.24 -7.74 29.81
C SER A 220 13.23 -7.60 28.68
N ASN A 221 12.26 -6.68 28.79
CA ASN A 221 11.35 -6.34 27.72
C ASN A 221 12.02 -5.39 26.73
N ARG A 222 12.55 -5.92 25.63
CA ARG A 222 13.27 -5.16 24.61
C ARG A 222 12.37 -4.21 23.82
N ARG A 223 11.06 -4.51 23.73
CA ARG A 223 10.08 -3.72 23.01
C ARG A 223 9.31 -2.85 23.98
N ARG A 224 9.68 -1.56 24.06
CA ARG A 224 9.06 -0.63 24.99
C ARG A 224 9.05 0.82 24.52
N ASN A 225 7.86 1.35 24.42
CA ASN A 225 7.56 2.76 24.14
C ASN A 225 6.52 3.23 25.16
N THR A 226 6.97 3.52 26.41
CA THR A 226 6.10 3.96 27.50
C THR A 226 6.47 5.38 27.90
N GLY A 227 5.86 6.35 27.24
CA GLY A 227 6.21 7.77 27.41
C GLY A 227 7.61 8.11 26.86
N TYR A 228 8.23 9.14 27.40
CA TYR A 228 9.61 9.49 27.09
C TYR A 228 10.57 8.57 27.85
N CYS A 229 11.59 8.06 27.16
CA CYS A 229 12.52 7.07 27.71
C CYS A 229 13.61 7.70 28.58
N ILE A 230 13.23 8.38 29.68
CA ILE A 230 14.17 8.94 30.67
C ILE A 230 14.95 7.86 31.42
N ASP A 231 14.37 6.67 31.55
CA ASP A 231 15.01 5.49 32.11
C ASP A 231 16.24 5.02 31.34
N LEU A 232 16.25 5.18 30.00
CA LEU A 232 17.41 4.86 29.17
C LEU A 232 18.53 5.92 29.27
N LEU A 233 18.17 7.19 29.49
CA LEU A 233 19.12 8.24 29.74
C LEU A 233 19.78 8.07 31.14
N LEU A 234 19.02 7.61 32.13
CA LEU A 234 19.51 7.33 33.48
C LEU A 234 20.60 6.24 33.49
N GLU A 235 20.63 5.35 32.50
CA GLU A 235 21.65 4.30 32.40
C GLU A 235 22.96 4.75 31.74
N THR A 236 23.08 6.03 31.34
CA THR A 236 24.28 6.57 30.69
C THR A 236 25.35 7.04 31.71
N ASP A 237 26.58 7.20 31.25
CA ASP A 237 27.76 7.46 32.05
C ASP A 237 27.68 8.64 33.01
N PRO A 238 27.10 9.82 32.68
CA PRO A 238 26.95 10.92 33.63
C PRO A 238 26.21 10.58 34.92
N PHE A 239 25.40 9.49 34.93
CA PHE A 239 24.57 9.08 36.06
C PHE A 239 24.98 7.73 36.67
N THR A 240 25.69 6.88 35.95
CA THR A 240 26.05 5.53 36.38
C THR A 240 27.55 5.29 36.45
N GLY A 241 28.36 6.02 35.75
CA GLY A 241 29.82 5.80 35.65
C GLY A 241 30.18 4.49 34.94
N ASN A 242 29.29 3.98 34.07
CA ASN A 242 29.47 2.69 33.37
C ASN A 242 30.14 2.81 31.98
N GLY A 243 30.53 4.02 31.57
CA GLY A 243 31.21 4.32 30.31
C GLY A 243 30.31 4.42 29.08
N GLU A 244 28.97 4.28 29.19
CA GLU A 244 28.06 4.49 28.07
C GLU A 244 27.81 5.99 27.83
N PRO A 245 28.15 6.55 26.62
CA PRO A 245 28.00 7.96 26.34
C PRO A 245 26.55 8.44 26.46
N PHE A 246 26.35 9.65 26.97
CA PHE A 246 25.05 10.29 27.01
C PHE A 246 24.61 10.64 25.58
N ASN A 247 23.37 10.30 25.20
CA ASN A 247 22.84 10.66 23.91
C ASN A 247 21.32 10.91 23.95
N PHE A 248 20.91 12.14 23.69
CA PHE A 248 19.49 12.49 23.57
C PHE A 248 18.78 11.78 22.41
N CYS A 249 19.47 11.19 21.44
CA CYS A 249 18.83 10.38 20.42
C CYS A 249 18.02 9.19 20.99
N LYS A 250 18.41 8.69 22.18
CA LYS A 250 17.63 7.65 22.91
C LYS A 250 16.26 8.17 23.35
N LEU A 251 16.17 9.46 23.72
CA LEU A 251 14.92 10.14 24.08
C LEU A 251 14.10 10.53 22.85
N LEU A 252 14.77 11.08 21.81
CA LEU A 252 14.15 11.56 20.60
C LEU A 252 13.51 10.42 19.79
N ALA A 253 14.12 9.22 19.84
CA ALA A 253 13.50 8.01 19.29
C ALA A 253 12.32 7.57 20.17
N GLY A 254 11.11 7.75 19.66
CA GLY A 254 9.85 7.54 20.37
C GLY A 254 9.23 8.81 20.94
N SER A 255 9.78 9.99 20.66
CA SER A 255 9.22 11.28 21.09
C SER A 255 8.01 11.77 20.27
N GLU A 256 7.68 11.09 19.18
CA GLU A 256 6.50 11.36 18.33
C GLU A 256 6.42 12.81 17.81
N GLY A 257 7.59 13.45 17.63
CA GLY A 257 7.68 14.84 17.18
C GLY A 257 7.11 15.86 18.18
N THR A 258 7.11 15.53 19.46
CA THR A 258 6.62 16.41 20.54
C THR A 258 7.71 17.30 21.13
N LEU A 259 8.98 17.04 20.84
CA LEU A 259 10.13 17.72 21.43
C LEU A 259 10.87 18.64 20.46
N VAL A 260 11.10 18.16 19.23
CA VAL A 260 11.83 18.88 18.17
C VAL A 260 11.34 18.45 16.77
N PHE A 261 11.71 19.24 15.74
CA PHE A 261 11.58 18.84 14.33
C PHE A 261 12.91 18.33 13.78
N PHE A 262 12.94 17.10 13.24
CA PHE A 262 14.14 16.52 12.62
C PHE A 262 14.37 17.11 11.22
N THR A 263 15.61 17.51 10.94
CA THR A 263 16.06 17.96 9.62
C THR A 263 16.98 16.94 8.92
N GLU A 264 17.85 16.28 9.70
CA GLU A 264 18.73 15.21 9.23
C GLU A 264 18.88 14.16 10.34
N ILE A 265 19.09 12.92 9.94
CA ILE A 265 19.23 11.78 10.84
C ILE A 265 20.41 10.93 10.38
N LYS A 266 21.34 10.64 11.29
CA LYS A 266 22.42 9.68 11.10
C LYS A 266 22.07 8.38 11.80
N VAL A 267 22.01 7.30 11.05
CA VAL A 267 21.68 5.97 11.58
C VAL A 267 22.80 4.98 11.32
N ASN A 268 22.99 4.07 12.26
CA ASN A 268 23.88 2.93 12.12
C ASN A 268 23.29 1.93 11.13
N CYS A 269 24.16 1.38 10.27
CA CYS A 269 23.85 0.31 9.35
C CYS A 269 24.58 -0.97 9.79
N VAL A 270 24.10 -2.11 9.35
CA VAL A 270 24.75 -3.39 9.62
C VAL A 270 25.09 -4.09 8.31
N PRO A 271 26.10 -4.99 8.29
CA PRO A 271 26.38 -5.82 7.13
C PRO A 271 25.14 -6.61 6.67
N LEU A 272 25.06 -6.86 5.36
CA LEU A 272 23.98 -7.68 4.82
C LEU A 272 23.90 -9.03 5.56
N PRO A 273 22.70 -9.55 5.82
CA PRO A 273 22.55 -10.81 6.53
C PRO A 273 23.18 -11.96 5.75
N PRO A 274 23.49 -13.09 6.40
CA PRO A 274 24.01 -14.28 5.75
C PRO A 274 23.21 -14.66 4.51
N LYS A 275 23.89 -15.29 3.52
CA LYS A 275 23.32 -15.55 2.18
C LYS A 275 22.20 -16.58 2.22
N GLU A 276 22.35 -17.59 3.06
CA GLU A 276 21.40 -18.68 3.17
C GLU A 276 20.31 -18.35 4.19
N LYS A 277 19.06 -18.52 3.78
CA LYS A 277 17.88 -18.30 4.62
C LYS A 277 16.83 -19.37 4.41
N ALA A 278 16.17 -19.76 5.51
CA ALA A 278 14.97 -20.57 5.44
C ALA A 278 13.94 -20.17 6.50
N LEU A 279 12.69 -20.52 6.24
CA LEU A 279 11.60 -20.43 7.21
C LEU A 279 11.15 -21.84 7.56
N VAL A 280 11.08 -22.14 8.86
CA VAL A 280 10.36 -23.32 9.37
C VAL A 280 8.98 -22.84 9.78
N VAL A 281 7.93 -23.37 9.15
CA VAL A 281 6.55 -22.96 9.46
C VAL A 281 5.84 -24.05 10.24
N VAL A 282 5.65 -23.84 11.54
CA VAL A 282 4.98 -24.79 12.44
C VAL A 282 3.47 -24.59 12.35
N HIS A 283 2.75 -25.61 11.89
CA HIS A 283 1.27 -25.61 11.82
C HIS A 283 0.70 -26.18 13.13
N LEU A 284 -0.02 -25.34 13.84
CA LEU A 284 -0.60 -25.66 15.16
C LEU A 284 -2.11 -25.83 15.03
N ALA A 285 -2.67 -26.85 15.68
CA ALA A 285 -4.11 -27.05 15.74
C ALA A 285 -4.78 -25.98 16.61
N GLU A 286 -4.14 -25.63 17.73
CA GLU A 286 -4.65 -24.68 18.71
C GLU A 286 -3.77 -23.45 18.82
N LEU A 287 -4.41 -22.26 18.93
CA LEU A 287 -3.70 -20.98 19.07
C LEU A 287 -2.79 -20.95 20.31
N ASN A 288 -3.24 -21.48 21.43
CA ASN A 288 -2.54 -21.39 22.72
C ASN A 288 -1.21 -22.15 22.73
N ASP A 289 -1.08 -23.18 21.90
CA ASP A 289 0.17 -23.91 21.75
C ASP A 289 1.29 -23.05 21.14
N ALA A 290 0.93 -22.02 20.35
CA ALA A 290 1.92 -21.13 19.73
C ALA A 290 2.78 -20.38 20.74
N PHE A 291 2.22 -19.98 21.88
CA PHE A 291 2.94 -19.24 22.92
C PHE A 291 3.96 -20.11 23.67
N LYS A 292 3.65 -21.39 23.85
CA LYS A 292 4.58 -22.38 24.42
C LYS A 292 5.60 -22.83 23.39
N ALA A 293 5.18 -23.08 22.14
CA ALA A 293 6.05 -23.42 21.01
C ALA A 293 7.09 -22.32 20.73
N ASN A 294 6.73 -21.04 20.89
CA ASN A 294 7.66 -19.93 20.79
C ASN A 294 8.85 -20.07 21.75
N LEU A 295 8.61 -20.48 23.00
CA LEU A 295 9.69 -20.69 23.99
C LEU A 295 10.62 -21.85 23.58
N VAL A 296 10.12 -22.85 22.87
CA VAL A 296 10.94 -23.90 22.28
C VAL A 296 11.75 -23.34 21.10
N ALA A 297 11.11 -22.58 20.20
CA ALA A 297 11.77 -21.98 19.03
C ALA A 297 12.95 -21.06 19.42
N LEU A 298 12.78 -20.25 20.47
CA LEU A 298 13.80 -19.30 20.93
C LEU A 298 15.11 -19.97 21.40
N LYS A 299 15.07 -21.24 21.83
CA LYS A 299 16.28 -21.99 22.22
C LYS A 299 17.22 -22.28 21.04
N HIS A 300 16.71 -22.23 19.81
CA HIS A 300 17.47 -22.47 18.58
C HIS A 300 18.04 -21.18 17.94
N ASN A 301 18.02 -20.04 18.65
CA ASN A 301 18.57 -18.75 18.18
C ASN A 301 18.06 -18.34 16.79
N PRO A 302 16.74 -18.20 16.58
CA PRO A 302 16.15 -17.74 15.34
C PRO A 302 16.41 -16.24 15.12
N GLY A 303 16.38 -15.81 13.86
CA GLY A 303 16.40 -14.39 13.47
C GLY A 303 15.07 -13.69 13.72
N ALA A 304 13.97 -14.42 13.54
CA ALA A 304 12.61 -13.94 13.80
C ALA A 304 11.68 -15.10 14.17
N VAL A 305 10.67 -14.85 15.02
CA VAL A 305 9.57 -15.77 15.31
C VAL A 305 8.26 -14.98 15.26
N GLU A 306 7.35 -15.36 14.35
CA GLU A 306 6.14 -14.63 14.02
C GLU A 306 4.89 -15.51 14.15
N LEU A 307 3.81 -14.95 14.69
CA LEU A 307 2.51 -15.62 14.85
C LEU A 307 1.48 -15.11 13.84
N MET A 308 0.66 -16.02 13.31
CA MET A 308 -0.58 -15.73 12.58
C MET A 308 -1.68 -16.68 13.04
N ASP A 309 -2.84 -16.13 13.41
CA ASP A 309 -4.01 -16.92 13.80
C ASP A 309 -4.89 -17.33 12.61
N LYS A 310 -5.86 -18.21 12.88
CA LYS A 310 -6.84 -18.69 11.90
C LYS A 310 -7.64 -17.55 11.26
N THR A 311 -8.01 -16.49 12.00
CA THR A 311 -8.81 -15.38 11.49
C THR A 311 -8.10 -14.65 10.36
N ILE A 312 -6.81 -14.37 10.53
CA ILE A 312 -5.98 -13.77 9.46
C ILE A 312 -5.87 -14.73 8.28
N LEU A 313 -5.59 -16.01 8.54
CA LEU A 313 -5.47 -17.01 7.49
C LEU A 313 -6.75 -17.11 6.66
N ASP A 314 -7.92 -17.07 7.29
CA ASP A 314 -9.21 -17.10 6.59
C ASP A 314 -9.43 -15.84 5.72
N CYS A 315 -9.10 -14.66 6.22
CA CYS A 315 -9.17 -13.41 5.45
C CYS A 315 -8.28 -13.43 4.17
N THR A 316 -7.19 -14.20 4.18
CA THR A 316 -6.30 -14.32 3.01
C THR A 316 -6.86 -15.21 1.90
N LYS A 317 -7.82 -16.11 2.19
CA LYS A 317 -8.45 -17.03 1.22
C LYS A 317 -9.12 -16.27 0.05
N HIS A 318 -9.69 -15.09 0.35
CA HIS A 318 -10.45 -14.28 -0.61
C HIS A 318 -9.65 -13.10 -1.19
N ASN A 319 -8.45 -12.82 -0.68
CA ASN A 319 -7.58 -11.78 -1.22
C ASN A 319 -6.78 -12.32 -2.41
N ARG A 320 -6.90 -11.68 -3.60
CA ARG A 320 -6.30 -12.15 -4.86
C ARG A 320 -4.78 -12.38 -4.76
N LYS A 321 -4.07 -11.42 -4.18
CA LYS A 321 -2.61 -11.49 -4.03
C LYS A 321 -2.22 -12.55 -3.01
N GLN A 322 -2.88 -12.55 -1.86
CA GLN A 322 -2.49 -13.42 -0.75
C GLN A 322 -2.88 -14.87 -0.96
N ARG A 323 -3.94 -15.17 -1.72
CA ARG A 323 -4.33 -16.54 -2.04
C ARG A 323 -3.19 -17.37 -2.65
N ASN A 324 -2.41 -16.76 -3.53
CA ASN A 324 -1.27 -17.43 -4.15
C ASN A 324 -0.07 -17.60 -3.19
N ASN A 325 -0.02 -16.82 -2.12
CA ASN A 325 1.01 -16.89 -1.10
C ASN A 325 0.73 -17.99 -0.05
N ARG A 326 -0.40 -18.70 -0.15
CA ARG A 326 -0.84 -19.75 0.78
C ARG A 326 -0.31 -21.16 0.43
N PHE A 327 0.55 -21.29 -0.55
CA PHE A 327 1.05 -22.56 -1.12
C PHE A 327 1.63 -23.55 -0.08
N PHE A 328 2.11 -23.04 1.05
CA PHE A 328 2.76 -23.80 2.13
C PHE A 328 1.78 -24.21 3.24
N ILE A 329 0.52 -23.78 3.20
CA ILE A 329 -0.47 -24.05 4.26
C ILE A 329 -1.14 -25.41 4.00
N GLU A 330 -0.98 -26.32 4.94
CA GLU A 330 -1.57 -27.66 4.93
C GLU A 330 -2.70 -27.75 5.98
N GLY A 331 -3.85 -28.30 5.58
CA GLY A 331 -5.02 -28.41 6.44
C GLY A 331 -5.69 -27.07 6.79
N ASP A 332 -6.22 -26.97 8.00
CA ASP A 332 -6.88 -25.76 8.54
C ASP A 332 -6.30 -25.39 9.92
N PRO A 333 -5.08 -24.85 9.97
CA PRO A 333 -4.40 -24.57 11.23
C PRO A 333 -5.12 -23.50 12.07
N GLY A 334 -5.18 -23.70 13.38
CA GLY A 334 -5.62 -22.70 14.37
C GLY A 334 -4.61 -21.55 14.48
N ALA A 335 -3.33 -21.85 14.26
CA ALA A 335 -2.26 -20.86 14.18
C ALA A 335 -1.06 -21.36 13.38
N LEU A 336 -0.27 -20.42 12.84
CA LEU A 336 1.06 -20.67 12.27
C LEU A 336 2.12 -19.94 13.08
N LEU A 337 3.22 -20.66 13.40
CA LEU A 337 4.43 -20.07 13.95
C LEU A 337 5.51 -20.10 12.86
N ILE A 338 5.97 -18.92 12.40
CA ILE A 338 6.98 -18.76 11.35
C ILE A 338 8.31 -18.47 12.02
N VAL A 339 9.28 -19.36 11.86
CA VAL A 339 10.63 -19.25 12.46
C VAL A 339 11.65 -19.05 11.37
N GLU A 340 12.36 -17.90 11.35
CA GLU A 340 13.39 -17.59 10.37
C GLU A 340 14.79 -17.95 10.89
N PHE A 341 15.57 -18.60 10.04
CA PHE A 341 17.01 -18.81 10.24
C PHE A 341 17.79 -18.22 9.07
N ALA A 342 18.90 -17.55 9.39
CA ALA A 342 19.88 -17.07 8.43
C ALA A 342 21.27 -17.52 8.89
N ARG A 343 22.04 -18.20 8.03
CA ARG A 343 23.39 -18.72 8.33
C ARG A 343 24.25 -18.63 7.09
N ASP A 344 25.52 -18.92 7.24
CA ASP A 344 26.48 -18.85 6.12
C ASP A 344 26.32 -20.04 5.17
N THR A 345 25.87 -21.18 5.66
CA THR A 345 25.69 -22.40 4.87
C THR A 345 24.26 -22.97 4.99
N LYS A 346 23.87 -23.69 3.94
CA LYS A 346 22.56 -24.35 3.89
C LYS A 346 22.50 -25.52 4.89
N GLU A 347 23.59 -26.25 5.04
CA GLU A 347 23.74 -27.40 5.92
C GLU A 347 23.53 -27.01 7.38
N GLU A 348 24.03 -25.85 7.81
CA GLU A 348 23.77 -25.31 9.16
C GLU A 348 22.28 -25.08 9.39
N ILE A 349 21.58 -24.50 8.39
CA ILE A 349 20.15 -24.26 8.52
C ILE A 349 19.36 -25.58 8.52
N GLU A 350 19.71 -26.54 7.66
CA GLU A 350 19.07 -27.87 7.62
C GLU A 350 19.19 -28.60 8.97
N LYS A 351 20.35 -28.52 9.61
CA LYS A 351 20.56 -29.08 10.94
C LYS A 351 19.69 -28.38 12.00
N ILE A 352 19.73 -27.06 12.09
CA ILE A 352 18.96 -26.30 13.08
C ILE A 352 17.45 -26.51 12.85
N ALA A 353 17.00 -26.54 11.60
CA ALA A 353 15.59 -26.79 11.26
C ALA A 353 15.17 -28.22 11.70
N SER A 354 16.02 -29.22 11.49
CA SER A 354 15.78 -30.58 11.92
C SER A 354 15.71 -30.69 13.45
N ASP A 355 16.64 -30.05 14.17
CA ASP A 355 16.69 -30.03 15.64
C ASP A 355 15.44 -29.33 16.22
N LEU A 356 15.04 -28.18 15.64
CA LEU A 356 13.79 -27.47 16.01
C LEU A 356 12.55 -28.35 15.79
N ILE A 357 12.45 -29.02 14.64
CA ILE A 357 11.31 -29.89 14.34
C ILE A 357 11.25 -31.06 15.30
N ALA A 358 12.38 -31.64 15.65
CA ALA A 358 12.47 -32.72 16.63
C ALA A 358 12.02 -32.27 18.03
N ASP A 359 12.46 -31.08 18.48
CA ASP A 359 12.06 -30.48 19.74
C ASP A 359 10.56 -30.14 19.77
N MET A 360 10.02 -29.58 18.68
CA MET A 360 8.57 -29.31 18.54
C MET A 360 7.76 -30.60 18.70
N LYS A 361 8.13 -31.67 17.98
CA LYS A 361 7.48 -32.99 18.07
C LYS A 361 7.58 -33.60 19.46
N LYS A 362 8.74 -33.48 20.10
CA LYS A 362 8.98 -33.99 21.47
C LYS A 362 8.04 -33.32 22.50
N HIS A 363 7.73 -32.03 22.29
CA HIS A 363 6.83 -31.30 23.17
C HIS A 363 5.35 -31.38 22.75
N GLY A 364 5.04 -32.08 21.65
CA GLY A 364 3.68 -32.24 21.14
C GLY A 364 3.14 -31.01 20.39
N TYR A 365 4.01 -30.10 19.92
CA TYR A 365 3.61 -28.88 19.18
C TYR A 365 3.74 -29.07 17.68
N GLY A 366 2.64 -28.78 16.97
CA GLY A 366 2.58 -28.79 15.53
C GLY A 366 2.36 -30.15 14.89
N TYR A 367 1.65 -30.15 13.73
CA TYR A 367 1.35 -31.35 12.95
C TYR A 367 2.00 -31.37 11.57
N HIS A 368 2.46 -30.18 11.07
CA HIS A 368 3.13 -30.01 9.77
C HIS A 368 4.22 -28.96 9.88
N PHE A 369 5.37 -29.17 9.20
CA PHE A 369 6.58 -28.35 9.40
C PHE A 369 7.30 -28.09 8.06
N PRO A 370 6.71 -27.39 7.09
CA PRO A 370 7.40 -27.11 5.85
C PRO A 370 8.60 -26.20 6.08
N VAL A 371 9.72 -26.51 5.41
CA VAL A 371 10.92 -25.67 5.36
C VAL A 371 10.94 -24.93 4.01
N ILE A 372 10.82 -23.62 4.05
CA ILE A 372 10.69 -22.77 2.87
C ILE A 372 12.01 -22.09 2.54
N TRP A 373 12.44 -22.19 1.28
CA TRP A 373 13.72 -21.69 0.79
C TRP A 373 13.57 -20.67 -0.34
N GLY A 374 14.62 -19.86 -0.57
CA GLY A 374 14.79 -19.05 -1.76
C GLY A 374 13.68 -18.00 -1.98
N GLY A 375 13.19 -17.91 -3.23
CA GLY A 375 12.20 -16.91 -3.61
C GLY A 375 10.84 -17.01 -2.91
N ASP A 376 10.49 -18.19 -2.40
CA ASP A 376 9.21 -18.47 -1.74
C ASP A 376 9.13 -17.86 -0.33
N ILE A 377 10.27 -17.59 0.31
CA ILE A 377 10.35 -16.84 1.57
C ILE A 377 9.62 -15.50 1.46
N LYS A 378 9.78 -14.79 0.33
CA LYS A 378 9.11 -13.50 0.09
C LYS A 378 7.58 -13.64 0.04
N LYS A 379 7.05 -14.78 -0.40
CA LYS A 379 5.59 -15.03 -0.46
C LYS A 379 5.04 -15.23 0.96
N VAL A 380 5.73 -15.98 1.82
CA VAL A 380 5.34 -16.18 3.22
C VAL A 380 5.36 -14.86 3.99
N TRP A 381 6.43 -14.09 3.88
CA TRP A 381 6.51 -12.76 4.49
C TRP A 381 5.49 -11.78 3.91
N GLY A 382 5.19 -11.87 2.60
CA GLY A 382 4.14 -11.07 1.95
C GLY A 382 2.76 -11.35 2.55
N LEU A 383 2.46 -12.61 2.89
CA LEU A 383 1.22 -13.00 3.57
C LEU A 383 1.17 -12.45 5.00
N ARG A 384 2.26 -12.56 5.76
CA ARG A 384 2.37 -12.04 7.14
C ARG A 384 2.23 -10.51 7.18
N LYS A 385 2.95 -9.77 6.32
CA LYS A 385 2.89 -8.30 6.24
C LYS A 385 1.52 -7.77 5.84
N ALA A 386 0.70 -8.55 5.13
CA ALA A 386 -0.66 -8.16 4.75
C ALA A 386 -1.68 -8.23 5.89
N GLY A 387 -1.35 -8.81 7.04
CA GLY A 387 -2.27 -9.14 8.14
C GLY A 387 -3.22 -8.00 8.52
N LEU A 388 -2.69 -6.82 8.84
CA LEU A 388 -3.50 -5.64 9.18
C LEU A 388 -4.46 -5.21 8.06
N GLY A 389 -3.99 -5.27 6.80
CA GLY A 389 -4.79 -4.86 5.66
C GLY A 389 -5.95 -5.81 5.38
N VAL A 390 -5.70 -7.13 5.43
CA VAL A 390 -6.75 -8.11 5.12
C VAL A 390 -7.86 -8.13 6.16
N LEU A 391 -7.59 -7.75 7.40
CA LEU A 391 -8.59 -7.62 8.46
C LEU A 391 -9.62 -6.51 8.18
N SER A 392 -9.27 -5.50 7.38
CA SER A 392 -10.22 -4.46 6.96
C SER A 392 -11.33 -5.00 6.05
N ASN A 393 -11.15 -6.20 5.47
CA ASN A 393 -12.12 -6.84 4.60
C ASN A 393 -13.28 -7.53 5.35
N ILE A 394 -13.26 -7.58 6.68
CA ILE A 394 -14.38 -8.09 7.49
C ILE A 394 -15.63 -7.25 7.19
N PRO A 395 -16.75 -7.86 6.71
CA PRO A 395 -17.95 -7.11 6.33
C PRO A 395 -18.65 -6.47 7.52
N GLY A 396 -19.21 -5.28 7.32
CA GLY A 396 -20.01 -4.59 8.35
C GLY A 396 -19.23 -3.51 9.08
N ASP A 397 -19.79 -3.01 10.18
CA ASP A 397 -19.30 -1.85 10.92
C ASP A 397 -18.35 -2.22 12.08
N ALA A 398 -18.50 -3.44 12.65
CA ALA A 398 -17.52 -3.96 13.61
C ALA A 398 -16.19 -4.26 12.91
N LYS A 399 -15.10 -3.69 13.42
CA LYS A 399 -13.76 -3.83 12.86
C LYS A 399 -12.75 -4.22 13.95
N PRO A 400 -11.65 -4.88 13.58
CA PRO A 400 -10.53 -5.11 14.49
C PRO A 400 -9.87 -3.76 14.79
N VAL A 401 -10.23 -3.16 15.92
CA VAL A 401 -9.72 -1.83 16.32
C VAL A 401 -8.36 -1.92 16.99
N SER A 402 -7.58 -0.85 16.86
CA SER A 402 -6.28 -0.71 17.54
C SER A 402 -6.48 -0.25 18.98
N VAL A 403 -7.15 -1.08 19.80
CA VAL A 403 -7.24 -0.81 21.24
C VAL A 403 -6.03 -1.42 21.92
N ILE A 404 -5.13 -0.70 22.51
CA ILE A 404 -3.89 -1.22 23.13
C ILE A 404 -3.44 -2.57 22.54
N GLU A 405 -3.22 -2.60 21.24
CA GLU A 405 -2.98 -3.82 20.43
C GLU A 405 -1.49 -4.16 20.26
N ASP A 406 -0.60 -3.32 20.76
CA ASP A 406 0.85 -3.31 20.57
C ASP A 406 1.55 -3.55 21.93
N THR A 407 0.90 -4.36 22.78
CA THR A 407 1.43 -4.66 24.10
C THR A 407 2.61 -5.62 24.02
N ALA A 408 3.62 -5.38 24.86
CA ALA A 408 4.79 -6.23 24.93
C ALA A 408 5.06 -6.67 26.36
N VAL A 409 5.25 -7.98 26.54
CA VAL A 409 5.69 -8.60 27.79
C VAL A 409 6.87 -9.52 27.51
N SER A 410 7.69 -9.82 28.51
CA SER A 410 8.78 -10.77 28.33
C SER A 410 8.25 -12.11 27.80
N PRO A 411 8.89 -12.73 26.78
CA PRO A 411 8.38 -13.94 26.10
C PRO A 411 8.01 -15.08 27.04
N GLN A 412 8.71 -15.23 28.15
CA GLN A 412 8.44 -16.25 29.18
C GLN A 412 7.06 -16.12 29.83
N PHE A 413 6.50 -14.92 29.88
CA PHE A 413 5.18 -14.68 30.48
C PHE A 413 4.03 -14.76 29.45
N LEU A 414 4.32 -14.90 28.16
CA LEU A 414 3.28 -14.92 27.11
C LEU A 414 2.20 -15.96 27.33
N PRO A 415 2.49 -17.23 27.70
CA PRO A 415 1.44 -18.23 27.91
C PRO A 415 0.42 -17.81 28.97
N ASP A 416 0.90 -17.27 30.10
CA ASP A 416 0.02 -16.84 31.21
C ASP A 416 -0.69 -15.52 30.86
N TYR A 417 0.02 -14.58 30.25
CA TYR A 417 -0.54 -13.30 29.79
C TYR A 417 -1.71 -13.52 28.81
N ILE A 418 -1.55 -14.43 27.85
CA ILE A 418 -2.60 -14.72 26.86
C ILE A 418 -3.79 -15.41 27.49
N LYS A 419 -3.56 -16.32 28.44
CA LYS A 419 -4.65 -16.94 29.20
C LYS A 419 -5.48 -15.88 29.92
N ASP A 420 -4.83 -15.02 30.69
CA ASP A 420 -5.49 -13.93 31.40
C ASP A 420 -6.23 -12.99 30.46
N PHE A 421 -5.61 -12.66 29.28
CA PHE A 421 -6.23 -11.83 28.27
C PHE A 421 -7.48 -12.48 27.66
N GLN A 422 -7.45 -13.76 27.34
CA GLN A 422 -8.59 -14.50 26.81
C GLN A 422 -9.74 -14.58 27.83
N GLU A 423 -9.43 -14.81 29.08
CA GLU A 423 -10.41 -14.78 30.19
C GLU A 423 -11.03 -13.37 30.33
N MET A 424 -10.22 -12.35 30.17
CA MET A 424 -10.67 -10.96 30.23
C MET A 424 -11.63 -10.63 29.11
N ILE A 425 -11.26 -10.85 27.82
CA ILE A 425 -12.13 -10.52 26.69
C ILE A 425 -13.41 -11.37 26.65
N ALA A 426 -13.35 -12.61 27.13
CA ALA A 426 -14.52 -13.50 27.21
C ALA A 426 -15.62 -12.95 28.13
N ARG A 427 -15.25 -12.24 29.23
CA ARG A 427 -16.20 -11.55 30.11
C ARG A 427 -17.06 -10.50 29.41
N TYR A 428 -16.54 -9.93 28.30
CA TYR A 428 -17.21 -8.91 27.50
C TYR A 428 -17.86 -9.49 26.22
N GLY A 429 -17.76 -10.83 26.01
CA GLY A 429 -18.31 -11.48 24.81
C GLY A 429 -17.64 -11.04 23.50
N ILE A 430 -16.37 -10.59 23.56
CA ILE A 430 -15.63 -10.07 22.43
C ILE A 430 -14.75 -11.15 21.81
N GLN A 431 -14.70 -11.20 20.48
CA GLN A 431 -13.72 -12.01 19.75
C GLN A 431 -12.44 -11.21 19.51
N GLY A 432 -11.28 -11.84 19.70
CA GLY A 432 -9.96 -11.29 19.43
C GLY A 432 -9.33 -11.88 18.18
N VAL A 433 -8.53 -11.07 17.47
CA VAL A 433 -7.63 -11.51 16.41
C VAL A 433 -6.20 -11.46 16.94
N TYR A 434 -5.39 -12.47 16.65
CA TYR A 434 -4.05 -12.65 17.23
C TYR A 434 -3.01 -12.73 16.12
N TYR A 435 -2.12 -11.75 16.07
CA TYR A 435 -0.87 -11.86 15.33
C TYR A 435 0.23 -11.15 16.12
N ALA A 436 1.49 -11.51 15.92
CA ALA A 436 2.51 -11.08 16.86
C ALA A 436 3.92 -11.20 16.29
N HIS A 437 4.80 -10.31 16.76
CA HIS A 437 6.24 -10.52 16.82
C HIS A 437 6.54 -11.32 18.09
N ILE A 438 6.04 -12.58 18.11
CA ILE A 438 5.97 -13.41 19.32
C ILE A 438 7.35 -13.70 19.92
N GLY A 439 8.40 -13.76 19.07
CA GLY A 439 9.77 -13.97 19.51
C GLY A 439 10.29 -12.89 20.46
N THR A 440 9.79 -11.66 20.37
CA THR A 440 10.15 -10.52 21.23
C THR A 440 9.08 -10.21 22.29
N GLY A 441 8.02 -11.02 22.37
CA GLY A 441 6.95 -10.83 23.35
C GLY A 441 5.93 -9.76 23.00
N GLU A 442 5.96 -9.22 21.79
CA GLU A 442 5.02 -8.21 21.33
C GLU A 442 3.82 -8.83 20.62
N LEU A 443 2.63 -8.32 20.95
CA LEU A 443 1.35 -8.87 20.54
C LEU A 443 0.46 -7.82 19.87
N HIS A 444 -0.08 -8.16 18.70
CA HIS A 444 -1.10 -7.35 18.05
C HIS A 444 -2.48 -7.99 18.28
N LEU A 445 -3.06 -7.70 19.45
CA LEU A 445 -4.35 -8.22 19.90
C LEU A 445 -5.46 -7.24 19.51
N ARG A 446 -6.35 -7.63 18.60
CA ARG A 446 -7.38 -6.75 18.06
C ARG A 446 -8.79 -7.27 18.29
N PRO A 447 -9.50 -6.72 19.28
CA PRO A 447 -10.91 -7.06 19.46
C PRO A 447 -11.78 -6.45 18.36
N LEU A 448 -12.87 -7.16 18.03
CA LEU A 448 -13.87 -6.70 17.07
C LEU A 448 -14.87 -5.78 17.75
N ILE A 449 -14.79 -4.46 17.49
CA ILE A 449 -15.61 -3.42 18.11
C ILE A 449 -16.23 -2.52 17.04
N ASN A 450 -17.47 -2.07 17.23
CA ASN A 450 -18.16 -1.15 16.33
C ASN A 450 -18.16 0.27 16.88
N LEU A 451 -17.15 1.06 16.59
CA LEU A 451 -17.03 2.45 17.07
C LEU A 451 -18.13 3.41 16.58
N LYS A 452 -19.11 2.95 15.80
CA LYS A 452 -20.33 3.71 15.44
C LYS A 452 -21.43 3.56 16.49
N LYS A 453 -21.26 2.70 17.52
CA LYS A 453 -22.20 2.49 18.61
C LYS A 453 -21.67 3.13 19.89
N PRO A 454 -22.45 3.93 20.60
CA PRO A 454 -22.03 4.54 21.86
C PRO A 454 -21.55 3.53 22.91
N GLU A 455 -22.29 2.45 23.10
CA GLU A 455 -21.95 1.37 24.03
C GLU A 455 -20.61 0.68 23.70
N ASP A 456 -20.30 0.54 22.40
CA ASP A 456 -19.03 -0.05 21.97
C ASP A 456 -17.85 0.93 22.10
N VAL A 457 -18.10 2.24 22.16
CA VAL A 457 -17.06 3.25 22.47
C VAL A 457 -16.69 3.21 23.96
N GLU A 458 -17.67 3.01 24.84
CA GLU A 458 -17.41 2.78 26.29
C GLU A 458 -16.64 1.47 26.47
N LEU A 459 -17.04 0.42 25.74
CA LEU A 459 -16.36 -0.86 25.76
C LEU A 459 -14.91 -0.75 25.26
N PHE A 460 -14.64 0.07 24.23
CA PHE A 460 -13.31 0.34 23.70
C PHE A 460 -12.38 0.90 24.79
N HIS A 461 -12.84 1.86 25.61
CA HIS A 461 -12.10 2.40 26.74
C HIS A 461 -11.94 1.37 27.88
N THR A 462 -13.01 0.64 28.21
CA THR A 462 -12.99 -0.37 29.28
C THR A 462 -11.98 -1.47 28.99
N VAL A 463 -11.97 -1.99 27.76
CA VAL A 463 -10.99 -3.00 27.33
C VAL A 463 -9.57 -2.45 27.39
N ALA A 464 -9.36 -1.18 27.00
CA ALA A 464 -8.04 -0.54 27.10
C ALA A 464 -7.52 -0.49 28.54
N MET A 465 -8.35 -0.09 29.50
CA MET A 465 -7.99 -0.05 30.92
C MET A 465 -7.71 -1.46 31.48
N GLU A 466 -8.54 -2.46 31.15
CA GLU A 466 -8.30 -3.84 31.60
C GLU A 466 -6.98 -4.40 31.03
N VAL A 467 -6.68 -4.12 29.78
CA VAL A 467 -5.39 -4.48 29.17
C VAL A 467 -4.23 -3.75 29.84
N ALA A 468 -4.39 -2.45 30.16
CA ALA A 468 -3.35 -1.69 30.89
C ALA A 468 -3.04 -2.32 32.27
N LYS A 469 -4.07 -2.73 33.00
CA LYS A 469 -3.91 -3.45 34.29
C LYS A 469 -3.16 -4.76 34.09
N LEU A 470 -3.53 -5.51 33.05
CA LEU A 470 -2.91 -6.79 32.74
C LEU A 470 -1.42 -6.61 32.36
N VAL A 471 -1.11 -5.68 31.46
CA VAL A 471 0.28 -5.38 31.08
C VAL A 471 1.12 -4.94 32.29
N LYS A 472 0.57 -4.10 33.18
CA LYS A 472 1.25 -3.68 34.41
C LYS A 472 1.53 -4.85 35.34
N LYS A 473 0.60 -5.82 35.48
CA LYS A 473 0.80 -7.05 36.27
C LYS A 473 2.05 -7.79 35.81
N TYR A 474 2.32 -7.85 34.52
CA TYR A 474 3.49 -8.51 33.92
C TYR A 474 4.68 -7.58 33.70
N ARG A 475 4.67 -6.37 34.28
CA ARG A 475 5.71 -5.31 34.10
C ARG A 475 6.09 -5.08 32.64
N GLY A 476 5.09 -5.16 31.74
CA GLY A 476 5.23 -4.98 30.31
C GLY A 476 5.11 -3.51 29.87
N SER A 477 5.07 -3.31 28.55
CA SER A 477 4.85 -2.02 27.90
C SER A 477 3.52 -2.01 27.16
N LEU A 478 2.78 -0.89 27.24
CA LEU A 478 1.55 -0.69 26.45
C LEU A 478 1.81 -0.56 24.95
N SER A 479 3.03 -0.22 24.57
CA SER A 479 3.44 -0.14 23.17
C SER A 479 4.83 -0.75 23.02
N GLY A 480 4.95 -1.67 22.06
CA GLY A 480 6.24 -2.24 21.65
C GLY A 480 6.90 -1.43 20.51
N GLU A 481 6.11 -0.99 19.53
CA GLU A 481 6.63 -0.29 18.34
C GLU A 481 5.74 0.85 17.80
N HIS A 482 4.42 0.83 18.05
CA HIS A 482 3.49 1.79 17.45
C HIS A 482 3.48 3.17 18.13
N GLY A 483 4.06 3.28 19.30
CA GLY A 483 4.13 4.51 20.09
C GLY A 483 2.89 4.73 20.98
N VAL A 484 2.92 5.79 21.74
CA VAL A 484 1.89 6.15 22.72
C VAL A 484 0.71 6.87 22.04
N GLY A 485 0.99 7.95 21.31
CA GLY A 485 0.01 8.77 20.61
C GLY A 485 -1.15 9.25 21.48
N ARG A 486 -2.32 9.34 20.85
CA ARG A 486 -3.60 9.64 21.54
C ARG A 486 -4.23 8.38 22.15
N LEU A 487 -3.88 7.22 21.63
CA LEU A 487 -4.53 5.97 22.00
C LEU A 487 -4.14 5.48 23.39
N ARG A 488 -2.88 5.74 23.79
CA ARG A 488 -2.30 5.18 25.02
C ARG A 488 -1.89 6.22 26.05
N GLY A 489 -1.82 7.52 25.66
CA GLY A 489 -1.31 8.57 26.52
C GLY A 489 -2.09 8.74 27.82
N GLU A 490 -3.40 8.53 27.80
CA GLU A 490 -4.27 8.54 28.97
C GLU A 490 -3.83 7.55 30.07
N PHE A 491 -3.20 6.43 29.68
CA PHE A 491 -2.82 5.36 30.60
C PHE A 491 -1.38 5.48 31.12
N ILE A 492 -0.58 6.43 30.62
CA ILE A 492 0.83 6.58 31.04
C ILE A 492 0.97 6.86 32.55
N PRO A 493 0.16 7.77 33.18
CA PRO A 493 0.23 7.97 34.63
C PRO A 493 -0.02 6.67 35.43
N PHE A 494 -1.00 5.88 34.99
CA PHE A 494 -1.28 4.56 35.58
C PHE A 494 -0.10 3.61 35.45
N MET A 495 0.57 3.58 34.25
CA MET A 495 1.65 2.63 33.98
C MET A 495 2.92 2.92 34.78
N ILE A 496 3.41 4.17 34.75
CA ILE A 496 4.71 4.55 35.33
C ILE A 496 4.61 5.28 36.63
N GLY A 497 3.39 5.55 37.17
CA GLY A 497 3.12 6.30 38.38
C GLY A 497 3.11 7.81 38.16
N GLU A 498 2.35 8.51 39.00
CA GLU A 498 2.17 9.97 38.92
C GLU A 498 3.48 10.74 39.04
N HIS A 499 4.40 10.32 39.93
CA HIS A 499 5.70 10.96 40.09
C HIS A 499 6.49 10.98 38.76
N ASN A 500 6.66 9.83 38.11
CA ASN A 500 7.38 9.77 36.83
C ASN A 500 6.62 10.50 35.72
N TYR A 501 5.29 10.45 35.74
CA TYR A 501 4.50 11.20 34.73
C TYR A 501 4.71 12.71 34.86
N GLU A 502 4.84 13.24 36.11
CA GLU A 502 5.17 14.65 36.32
C GLU A 502 6.57 14.99 35.78
N LEU A 503 7.56 14.10 35.93
CA LEU A 503 8.87 14.27 35.28
C LEU A 503 8.74 14.39 33.75
N LEU A 504 7.86 13.57 33.11
CA LEU A 504 7.62 13.70 31.67
C LEU A 504 6.97 15.03 31.28
N ARG A 505 6.06 15.57 32.12
CA ARG A 505 5.45 16.89 31.89
C ARG A 505 6.47 18.01 32.02
N GLN A 506 7.37 17.94 33.01
CA GLN A 506 8.46 18.89 33.21
C GLN A 506 9.43 18.85 32.03
N LEU A 507 9.80 17.65 31.53
CA LEU A 507 10.63 17.48 30.35
C LEU A 507 9.97 18.14 29.14
N LYS A 508 8.70 17.80 28.86
CA LYS A 508 7.95 18.43 27.74
C LYS A 508 7.93 19.95 27.86
N SER A 509 7.68 20.48 29.04
CA SER A 509 7.64 21.93 29.28
C SER A 509 9.01 22.62 29.09
N ALA A 510 10.10 21.94 29.44
CA ALA A 510 11.45 22.43 29.18
C ALA A 510 11.81 22.48 27.69
N TRP A 511 11.41 21.44 26.93
CA TRP A 511 11.70 21.34 25.49
C TRP A 511 10.76 22.16 24.62
N ASP A 512 9.52 22.36 25.03
CA ASP A 512 8.47 23.04 24.28
C ASP A 512 7.56 23.87 25.19
N PRO A 513 8.09 24.96 25.73
CA PRO A 513 7.36 25.80 26.68
C PRO A 513 6.09 26.43 26.11
N ASP A 514 6.07 26.70 24.81
CA ASP A 514 4.94 27.30 24.11
C ASP A 514 3.92 26.23 23.58
N ARG A 515 4.18 24.94 23.83
CA ARG A 515 3.35 23.78 23.43
C ARG A 515 3.00 23.76 21.94
N ILE A 516 3.96 24.14 21.09
CA ILE A 516 3.76 24.18 19.63
C ILE A 516 4.02 22.84 18.95
N PHE A 517 4.82 21.94 19.54
CA PHE A 517 5.17 20.65 18.93
C PHE A 517 4.20 19.55 19.34
N ASN A 518 3.36 19.11 18.38
CA ASN A 518 2.46 17.97 18.45
C ASN A 518 1.77 17.78 19.83
N PRO A 519 1.06 18.78 20.35
CA PRO A 519 0.47 18.72 21.69
C PRO A 519 -0.54 17.57 21.82
N ASN A 520 -0.90 17.22 23.06
CA ASN A 520 -1.87 16.16 23.35
C ASN A 520 -1.42 14.76 22.92
N LYS A 521 -0.12 14.52 22.91
CA LYS A 521 0.52 13.22 22.69
C LYS A 521 1.51 12.95 23.82
N ILE A 522 1.59 11.73 24.28
CA ILE A 522 2.46 11.27 25.38
C ILE A 522 2.06 11.89 26.73
N VAL A 523 2.06 13.21 26.84
CA VAL A 523 1.64 13.94 28.04
C VAL A 523 0.41 14.80 27.75
N ASP A 524 -0.40 15.06 28.77
CA ASP A 524 -1.64 15.85 28.69
C ASP A 524 -2.59 15.36 27.57
N THR A 525 -2.65 14.05 27.38
CA THR A 525 -3.43 13.41 26.34
C THR A 525 -4.92 13.44 26.70
N PRO A 526 -5.81 13.88 25.81
CA PRO A 526 -7.25 13.81 26.04
C PRO A 526 -7.73 12.33 26.08
N PRO A 527 -8.95 12.07 26.58
CA PRO A 527 -9.50 10.73 26.62
C PRO A 527 -9.39 10.03 25.25
N MET A 528 -9.02 8.76 25.25
CA MET A 528 -8.82 7.97 24.02
C MET A 528 -10.07 7.85 23.16
N THR A 529 -11.24 8.12 23.72
CA THR A 529 -12.53 8.12 23.00
C THR A 529 -12.85 9.43 22.29
N SER A 530 -12.00 10.47 22.45
CA SER A 530 -12.20 11.77 21.82
C SER A 530 -11.72 11.80 20.37
N CYS A 531 -12.35 12.63 19.53
CA CYS A 531 -11.99 12.84 18.14
C CYS A 531 -11.90 11.56 17.30
N LEU A 532 -12.80 10.62 17.54
CA LEU A 532 -12.87 9.38 16.74
C LEU A 532 -13.26 9.69 15.28
N ARG A 533 -12.78 8.85 14.35
CA ARG A 533 -13.10 8.94 12.92
C ARG A 533 -14.59 8.70 12.64
N TYR A 534 -15.24 7.92 13.49
CA TYR A 534 -16.67 7.59 13.41
C TYR A 534 -17.45 8.36 14.48
N GLU A 535 -18.64 8.83 14.14
CA GLU A 535 -19.54 9.49 15.06
C GLU A 535 -20.46 8.45 15.71
N PRO A 536 -20.34 8.21 17.03
CA PRO A 536 -21.19 7.26 17.74
C PRO A 536 -22.67 7.62 17.61
N GLY A 537 -23.53 6.62 17.39
CA GLY A 537 -24.97 6.81 17.19
C GLY A 537 -25.39 7.19 15.77
N LYS A 538 -24.45 7.58 14.89
CA LYS A 538 -24.76 7.93 13.49
C LYS A 538 -24.88 6.67 12.62
N LYS A 539 -26.04 6.46 12.03
CA LYS A 539 -26.27 5.34 11.10
C LYS A 539 -25.46 5.54 9.82
N THR A 540 -24.83 4.47 9.34
CA THR A 540 -24.12 4.48 8.05
C THR A 540 -25.11 4.75 6.91
N ARG A 541 -24.86 5.81 6.13
CA ARG A 541 -25.71 6.20 4.99
C ARG A 541 -25.71 5.11 3.93
N LYS A 542 -26.86 4.90 3.31
CA LYS A 542 -27.03 4.03 2.15
C LYS A 542 -27.19 4.90 0.90
N PHE A 543 -26.67 4.42 -0.20
CA PHE A 543 -26.79 5.05 -1.52
C PHE A 543 -27.33 4.02 -2.51
N ASP A 544 -28.21 4.45 -3.39
CA ASP A 544 -28.57 3.67 -4.56
C ASP A 544 -27.39 3.69 -5.52
N THR A 545 -26.93 2.51 -5.96
CA THR A 545 -25.72 2.37 -6.74
C THR A 545 -25.93 1.53 -8.00
N TYR A 546 -25.11 1.81 -9.01
CA TYR A 546 -25.10 1.01 -10.24
C TYR A 546 -24.30 -0.28 -10.05
N PHE A 547 -23.20 -0.22 -9.32
CA PHE A 547 -22.48 -1.43 -8.94
C PHE A 547 -23.07 -2.09 -7.69
N ASN A 548 -22.95 -3.41 -7.61
CA ASN A 548 -23.35 -4.17 -6.44
C ASN A 548 -22.28 -4.06 -5.33
N TYR A 549 -22.71 -3.61 -4.13
CA TYR A 549 -21.91 -3.53 -2.92
C TYR A 549 -22.50 -4.38 -1.77
N GLU A 550 -23.40 -5.34 -2.06
CA GLU A 550 -24.08 -6.11 -1.03
C GLU A 550 -23.14 -6.96 -0.18
N LYS A 551 -22.14 -7.59 -0.79
CA LYS A 551 -21.12 -8.40 -0.09
C LYS A 551 -20.44 -7.64 1.05
N ILE A 552 -20.30 -6.30 0.93
CA ILE A 552 -19.68 -5.42 1.91
C ILE A 552 -20.68 -4.55 2.65
N LYS A 553 -21.99 -4.76 2.40
CA LYS A 553 -23.12 -4.06 3.03
C LYS A 553 -23.20 -2.56 2.68
N GLY A 554 -22.79 -2.17 1.47
CA GLY A 554 -22.99 -0.84 0.90
C GLY A 554 -21.71 -0.09 0.51
N MET A 555 -21.87 0.93 -0.36
CA MET A 555 -20.76 1.72 -0.94
C MET A 555 -19.91 2.43 0.12
N LEU A 556 -20.53 3.07 1.13
CA LEU A 556 -19.75 3.78 2.16
C LEU A 556 -18.84 2.82 2.95
N ARG A 557 -19.31 1.59 3.24
CA ARG A 557 -18.50 0.57 3.87
C ARG A 557 -17.36 0.05 2.97
N ALA A 558 -17.58 0.03 1.64
CA ALA A 558 -16.51 -0.27 0.69
C ALA A 558 -15.40 0.81 0.71
N ILE A 559 -15.77 2.08 0.88
CA ILE A 559 -14.82 3.19 1.06
C ILE A 559 -14.09 3.06 2.41
N GLU A 560 -14.81 2.72 3.48
CA GLU A 560 -14.30 2.53 4.85
C GLU A 560 -13.37 1.31 4.99
N GLN A 561 -13.26 0.44 3.99
CA GLN A 561 -12.21 -0.58 3.97
C GLN A 561 -10.81 0.03 3.98
N CYS A 562 -10.64 1.28 3.50
CA CYS A 562 -9.36 1.97 3.62
C CYS A 562 -9.05 2.24 5.10
N ASN A 563 -8.10 1.47 5.64
CA ASN A 563 -7.61 1.62 7.01
C ASN A 563 -6.50 2.67 7.16
N GLY A 564 -6.15 3.40 6.11
CA GLY A 564 -5.11 4.44 6.16
C GLY A 564 -3.66 3.94 6.08
N ALA A 565 -3.40 2.63 6.04
CA ALA A 565 -2.04 2.05 6.05
C ALA A 565 -1.11 2.54 4.90
N GLY A 566 -1.67 3.12 3.83
CA GLY A 566 -0.92 3.87 2.82
C GLY A 566 -0.07 3.04 1.86
N ASP A 567 -0.36 1.76 1.63
CA ASP A 567 0.37 0.92 0.65
C ASP A 567 0.35 1.50 -0.78
N CYS A 568 -0.59 2.41 -1.07
CA CYS A 568 -0.66 3.21 -2.29
C CYS A 568 0.37 4.35 -2.37
N ARG A 569 1.20 4.55 -1.36
CA ARG A 569 2.25 5.60 -1.31
C ARG A 569 3.64 5.09 -1.64
N LYS A 570 3.79 3.84 -2.02
CA LYS A 570 5.09 3.32 -2.47
C LYS A 570 5.58 4.02 -3.75
N SER A 571 6.88 4.11 -3.91
CA SER A 571 7.47 4.66 -5.14
C SER A 571 7.60 3.62 -6.25
N HIS A 572 7.86 4.09 -7.46
CA HIS A 572 8.19 3.21 -8.60
C HIS A 572 9.46 2.38 -8.36
N ILE A 573 10.40 2.86 -7.55
CA ILE A 573 11.65 2.17 -7.19
C ILE A 573 11.36 0.84 -6.49
N ILE A 574 10.29 0.80 -5.70
CA ILE A 574 9.85 -0.41 -4.97
C ILE A 574 9.12 -1.39 -5.89
N GLY A 575 8.58 -0.89 -7.00
CA GLY A 575 7.83 -1.70 -7.97
C GLY A 575 6.33 -1.82 -7.68
N GLY A 576 5.64 -2.63 -8.51
CA GLY A 576 4.19 -2.74 -8.52
C GLY A 576 3.54 -1.64 -9.38
N THR A 577 2.20 -1.63 -9.39
CA THR A 577 1.41 -0.71 -10.22
C THR A 577 0.68 0.35 -9.40
N MET A 578 0.30 0.05 -8.17
CA MET A 578 -0.49 0.96 -7.31
C MET A 578 0.40 2.03 -6.67
N CYS A 579 0.12 3.29 -6.75
CA CYS A 579 -0.83 4.09 -7.52
C CYS A 579 -0.01 4.96 -8.49
N PRO A 580 -0.16 4.85 -9.80
CA PRO A 580 0.74 5.53 -10.77
C PRO A 580 0.74 7.05 -10.62
N SER A 581 -0.43 7.65 -10.38
CA SER A 581 -0.53 9.10 -10.16
C SER A 581 0.23 9.56 -8.91
N PHE A 582 0.19 8.81 -7.80
CA PHE A 582 1.01 9.13 -6.63
C PHE A 582 2.51 8.94 -6.92
N MET A 583 2.90 7.87 -7.60
CA MET A 583 4.31 7.65 -7.97
C MET A 583 4.89 8.82 -8.75
N ALA A 584 4.07 9.42 -9.65
CA ALA A 584 4.49 10.53 -10.49
C ALA A 584 4.48 11.90 -9.78
N THR A 585 3.58 12.13 -8.82
CA THR A 585 3.36 13.44 -8.20
C THR A 585 3.86 13.57 -6.77
N ARG A 586 3.98 12.44 -6.05
CA ARG A 586 4.24 12.39 -4.60
C ARG A 586 3.22 13.22 -3.79
N ASP A 587 2.00 13.34 -4.30
CA ASP A 587 0.91 14.07 -3.66
C ASP A 587 -0.14 13.13 -3.07
N GLU A 588 -0.54 13.38 -1.79
CA GLU A 588 -1.50 12.56 -1.05
C GLU A 588 -2.86 12.44 -1.77
N GLN A 589 -3.33 13.53 -2.38
CA GLN A 589 -4.61 13.56 -3.11
C GLN A 589 -4.65 12.57 -4.28
N HIS A 590 -3.51 12.22 -4.86
CA HIS A 590 -3.41 11.34 -6.01
C HIS A 590 -3.24 9.87 -5.64
N GLY A 591 -3.24 9.56 -4.33
CA GLY A 591 -3.20 8.20 -3.81
C GLY A 591 -4.61 7.59 -3.60
N THR A 592 -4.68 6.27 -3.53
CA THR A 592 -5.93 5.54 -3.16
C THR A 592 -6.44 5.98 -1.79
N ARG A 593 -5.54 6.17 -0.81
CA ARG A 593 -5.88 6.61 0.56
C ARG A 593 -6.52 7.98 0.56
N GLY A 594 -5.92 8.95 -0.14
CA GLY A 594 -6.48 10.31 -0.23
C GLY A 594 -7.88 10.32 -0.83
N ARG A 595 -8.07 9.61 -1.96
CA ARG A 595 -9.38 9.48 -2.61
C ARG A 595 -10.42 8.82 -1.72
N ALA A 596 -10.06 7.77 -1.00
CA ALA A 596 -10.96 7.10 -0.06
C ALA A 596 -11.32 8.01 1.13
N ASN A 597 -10.35 8.78 1.66
CA ASN A 597 -10.60 9.73 2.74
C ASN A 597 -11.57 10.83 2.31
N MET A 598 -11.38 11.43 1.12
CA MET A 598 -12.30 12.44 0.59
C MET A 598 -13.71 11.90 0.38
N LEU A 599 -13.85 10.72 -0.25
CA LEU A 599 -15.15 10.08 -0.44
C LEU A 599 -15.84 9.83 0.89
N ARG A 600 -15.13 9.25 1.87
CA ARG A 600 -15.68 8.96 3.19
C ARG A 600 -16.17 10.23 3.86
N GLU A 601 -15.32 11.24 3.91
CA GLU A 601 -15.59 12.49 4.60
C GLU A 601 -16.81 13.21 4.00
N ILE A 602 -16.80 13.43 2.69
CA ILE A 602 -17.86 14.16 2.00
C ILE A 602 -19.18 13.35 2.05
N LEU A 603 -19.18 12.07 1.71
CA LEU A 603 -20.40 11.28 1.67
C LEU A 603 -21.02 11.04 3.06
N THR A 604 -20.21 11.12 4.12
CA THR A 604 -20.70 11.01 5.50
C THR A 604 -21.36 12.30 5.97
N HIS A 605 -20.81 13.47 5.61
CA HIS A 605 -21.20 14.74 6.20
C HIS A 605 -22.00 15.66 5.29
N THR A 606 -22.00 15.44 3.98
CA THR A 606 -22.75 16.30 3.03
C THR A 606 -24.23 16.38 3.34
N THR A 607 -24.79 17.57 3.21
CA THR A 607 -26.23 17.87 3.30
C THR A 607 -26.86 18.12 1.94
N LYS A 608 -26.11 18.07 0.85
CA LYS A 608 -26.63 18.27 -0.52
C LYS A 608 -27.65 17.19 -0.88
N SER A 609 -28.66 17.56 -1.68
CA SER A 609 -29.71 16.65 -2.18
C SER A 609 -29.10 15.53 -3.02
N ASN A 610 -28.16 15.85 -3.93
CA ASN A 610 -27.28 14.87 -4.53
C ASN A 610 -25.97 14.82 -3.72
N PRO A 611 -25.74 13.74 -2.94
CA PRO A 611 -24.53 13.60 -2.11
C PRO A 611 -23.22 13.56 -2.89
N PHE A 612 -23.29 13.34 -4.20
CA PHE A 612 -22.12 13.25 -5.09
C PHE A 612 -21.80 14.56 -5.83
N ASP A 613 -22.63 15.60 -5.67
CA ASP A 613 -22.42 16.91 -6.33
C ASP A 613 -21.36 17.74 -5.60
N HIS A 614 -20.09 17.28 -5.70
CA HIS A 614 -18.94 17.96 -5.11
C HIS A 614 -17.80 18.07 -6.13
N LYS A 615 -17.47 19.29 -6.51
CA LYS A 615 -16.39 19.59 -7.46
C LYS A 615 -15.03 19.17 -6.92
N GLU A 616 -14.80 19.33 -5.62
CA GLU A 616 -13.58 18.93 -4.92
C GLU A 616 -13.32 17.41 -5.03
N LEU A 617 -14.39 16.60 -4.96
CA LEU A 617 -14.28 15.17 -5.22
C LEU A 617 -13.95 14.86 -6.68
N TYR A 618 -14.56 15.60 -7.61
CA TYR A 618 -14.27 15.45 -9.03
C TYR A 618 -12.78 15.70 -9.32
N GLU A 619 -12.21 16.77 -8.77
CA GLU A 619 -10.80 17.14 -8.92
C GLU A 619 -9.85 16.08 -8.32
N VAL A 620 -10.13 15.58 -7.11
CA VAL A 620 -9.34 14.53 -6.47
C VAL A 620 -9.41 13.19 -7.24
N MET A 621 -10.56 12.89 -7.87
CA MET A 621 -10.73 11.69 -8.69
C MET A 621 -10.13 11.82 -10.09
N ASP A 622 -9.89 13.01 -10.57
CA ASP A 622 -9.51 13.28 -11.97
C ASP A 622 -8.23 12.53 -12.38
N LEU A 623 -7.15 12.61 -11.62
CA LEU A 623 -5.90 11.90 -11.90
C LEU A 623 -5.92 10.39 -11.56
N CYS A 624 -7.09 9.79 -11.28
CA CYS A 624 -7.18 8.34 -11.17
C CYS A 624 -7.26 7.69 -12.56
N LEU A 625 -6.23 6.92 -12.93
CA LEU A 625 -6.10 6.23 -14.22
C LEU A 625 -7.06 5.04 -14.38
N SER A 626 -7.83 4.66 -13.36
CA SER A 626 -8.68 3.45 -13.36
C SER A 626 -7.93 2.17 -13.75
N CYS A 627 -6.65 2.08 -13.38
CA CYS A 627 -5.75 0.96 -13.70
C CYS A 627 -6.06 -0.32 -12.88
N LYS A 628 -6.96 -0.24 -11.88
CA LYS A 628 -7.37 -1.33 -10.97
C LYS A 628 -6.27 -1.91 -10.08
N ALA A 629 -5.07 -1.35 -10.10
CA ALA A 629 -3.98 -1.85 -9.26
C ALA A 629 -4.33 -1.83 -7.76
N CYS A 630 -5.12 -0.84 -7.31
CA CYS A 630 -5.62 -0.80 -5.93
C CYS A 630 -6.49 -2.01 -5.56
N LYS A 631 -7.35 -2.52 -6.46
CA LYS A 631 -8.13 -3.74 -6.23
C LYS A 631 -7.25 -4.99 -6.04
N ALA A 632 -6.12 -5.04 -6.73
CA ALA A 632 -5.21 -6.19 -6.70
C ALA A 632 -4.15 -6.11 -5.60
N GLU A 633 -3.52 -4.94 -5.45
CA GLU A 633 -2.34 -4.78 -4.58
C GLU A 633 -2.69 -4.27 -3.18
N CYS A 634 -3.82 -3.56 -3.00
CA CYS A 634 -4.24 -3.09 -1.70
C CYS A 634 -4.69 -4.26 -0.81
N PRO A 635 -4.07 -4.49 0.35
CA PRO A 635 -4.50 -5.56 1.24
C PRO A 635 -5.95 -5.40 1.71
N SER A 636 -6.43 -4.15 1.81
CA SER A 636 -7.81 -3.79 2.19
C SER A 636 -8.82 -3.82 1.02
N ASN A 637 -8.43 -4.29 -0.17
CA ASN A 637 -9.27 -4.44 -1.37
C ASN A 637 -10.04 -3.17 -1.79
N VAL A 638 -9.50 -1.98 -1.56
CA VAL A 638 -10.15 -0.71 -1.94
C VAL A 638 -10.12 -0.55 -3.45
N ASP A 639 -11.26 -0.60 -4.12
CA ASP A 639 -11.38 -0.43 -5.58
C ASP A 639 -11.77 1.00 -5.96
N ILE A 640 -10.78 1.89 -6.04
CA ILE A 640 -11.02 3.29 -6.44
C ILE A 640 -11.51 3.39 -7.90
N ALA A 641 -11.15 2.47 -8.79
CA ALA A 641 -11.62 2.53 -10.17
C ALA A 641 -13.15 2.36 -10.24
N LYS A 642 -13.70 1.41 -9.46
CA LYS A 642 -15.14 1.20 -9.30
C LYS A 642 -15.80 2.40 -8.63
N LEU A 643 -15.24 2.88 -7.52
CA LEU A 643 -15.76 4.02 -6.77
C LEU A 643 -15.73 5.32 -7.58
N LYS A 644 -14.70 5.55 -8.42
CA LYS A 644 -14.64 6.69 -9.35
C LYS A 644 -15.76 6.63 -10.38
N ALA A 645 -15.98 5.47 -10.99
CA ALA A 645 -17.01 5.32 -12.01
C ALA A 645 -18.43 5.55 -11.42
N GLU A 646 -18.68 5.03 -10.21
CA GLU A 646 -19.92 5.25 -9.46
C GLU A 646 -20.12 6.74 -9.12
N PHE A 647 -19.09 7.37 -8.55
CA PHE A 647 -19.10 8.79 -8.24
C PHE A 647 -19.40 9.65 -9.47
N LEU A 648 -18.72 9.41 -10.60
CA LEU A 648 -18.92 10.20 -11.82
C LEU A 648 -20.34 10.05 -12.39
N GLN A 649 -20.92 8.85 -12.35
CA GLN A 649 -22.30 8.64 -12.79
C GLN A 649 -23.26 9.54 -12.02
N HIS A 650 -23.18 9.54 -10.69
CA HIS A 650 -24.04 10.36 -9.84
C HIS A 650 -23.71 11.86 -9.91
N TYR A 651 -22.43 12.21 -10.10
CA TYR A 651 -22.02 13.60 -10.32
C TYR A 651 -22.68 14.19 -11.57
N TYR A 652 -22.72 13.41 -12.67
CA TYR A 652 -23.36 13.83 -13.92
C TYR A 652 -24.90 13.84 -13.89
N GLU A 653 -25.53 13.38 -12.84
CA GLU A 653 -26.98 13.57 -12.62
C GLU A 653 -27.34 15.03 -12.29
N SER A 654 -26.37 15.77 -11.73
CA SER A 654 -26.52 17.20 -11.36
C SER A 654 -25.66 18.13 -12.23
N ASN A 655 -24.69 17.59 -12.97
CA ASN A 655 -23.71 18.36 -13.75
C ASN A 655 -23.67 17.90 -15.21
N PRO A 656 -23.47 18.80 -16.18
CA PRO A 656 -23.40 18.42 -17.59
C PRO A 656 -22.17 17.53 -17.87
N VAL A 657 -22.36 16.50 -18.69
CA VAL A 657 -21.27 15.66 -19.17
C VAL A 657 -20.44 16.45 -20.18
N PRO A 658 -19.11 16.60 -19.99
CA PRO A 658 -18.26 17.29 -20.96
C PRO A 658 -18.33 16.68 -22.36
N LEU A 659 -18.30 17.53 -23.41
CA LEU A 659 -18.36 17.07 -24.81
C LEU A 659 -17.27 16.03 -25.13
N ARG A 660 -16.04 16.29 -24.70
CA ARG A 660 -14.93 15.32 -24.84
C ARG A 660 -15.24 13.96 -24.21
N THR A 661 -15.80 13.94 -23.03
CA THR A 661 -16.25 12.74 -22.34
C THR A 661 -17.30 11.96 -23.16
N LEU A 662 -18.28 12.67 -23.74
CA LEU A 662 -19.28 12.05 -24.62
C LEU A 662 -18.64 11.48 -25.90
N MET A 663 -17.70 12.19 -26.54
CA MET A 663 -17.00 11.71 -27.72
C MET A 663 -16.22 10.43 -27.42
N ILE A 664 -15.47 10.41 -26.32
CA ILE A 664 -14.69 9.22 -25.91
C ILE A 664 -15.61 8.05 -25.59
N ALA A 665 -16.67 8.27 -24.83
CA ALA A 665 -17.60 7.21 -24.46
C ALA A 665 -18.32 6.59 -25.68
N ASN A 666 -18.61 7.41 -26.71
CA ASN A 666 -19.28 7.00 -27.94
C ASN A 666 -18.30 6.72 -29.09
N ILE A 667 -17.02 6.45 -28.79
CA ILE A 667 -15.97 6.26 -29.81
C ILE A 667 -16.31 5.19 -30.84
N HIS A 668 -17.04 4.14 -30.46
CA HIS A 668 -17.46 3.07 -31.37
C HIS A 668 -18.39 3.58 -32.49
N TYR A 669 -19.32 4.53 -32.21
CA TYR A 669 -20.14 5.14 -33.25
C TYR A 669 -19.27 6.01 -34.19
N ILE A 670 -18.33 6.79 -33.64
CA ILE A 670 -17.40 7.62 -34.41
C ILE A 670 -16.54 6.73 -35.31
N ASN A 671 -16.02 5.62 -34.80
CA ASN A 671 -15.22 4.68 -35.55
C ASN A 671 -16.06 3.94 -36.60
N THR A 672 -17.31 3.60 -36.30
CA THR A 672 -18.22 2.97 -37.29
C THR A 672 -18.44 3.88 -38.49
N LEU A 673 -18.76 5.16 -38.27
CA LEU A 673 -18.92 6.14 -39.34
C LEU A 673 -17.60 6.41 -40.09
N GLY A 674 -16.50 6.56 -39.35
CA GLY A 674 -15.17 6.82 -39.90
C GLY A 674 -14.63 5.65 -40.73
N SER A 675 -15.02 4.42 -40.41
CA SER A 675 -14.56 3.21 -41.16
C SER A 675 -15.21 3.02 -42.51
N ILE A 676 -16.21 3.82 -42.89
CA ILE A 676 -16.76 3.84 -44.23
C ILE A 676 -15.70 4.33 -45.22
N PHE A 677 -14.93 5.35 -44.86
CA PHE A 677 -13.82 5.90 -45.62
C PHE A 677 -12.57 6.10 -44.75
N PRO A 678 -11.90 5.00 -44.33
CA PRO A 678 -10.87 5.08 -43.31
C PRO A 678 -9.67 5.94 -43.72
N GLY A 679 -9.27 5.95 -45.01
CA GLY A 679 -8.20 6.80 -45.49
C GLY A 679 -8.50 8.30 -45.34
N LEU A 680 -9.72 8.71 -45.72
CA LEU A 680 -10.16 10.09 -45.58
C LEU A 680 -10.26 10.48 -44.08
N THR A 681 -10.85 9.63 -43.26
CA THR A 681 -10.98 9.88 -41.82
C THR A 681 -9.61 10.01 -41.14
N ASN A 682 -8.67 9.14 -41.45
CA ASN A 682 -7.30 9.20 -40.93
C ASN A 682 -6.57 10.48 -41.38
N PHE A 683 -6.79 10.91 -42.63
CA PHE A 683 -6.24 12.19 -43.12
C PHE A 683 -6.85 13.37 -42.39
N MET A 684 -8.17 13.38 -42.22
CA MET A 684 -8.88 14.45 -41.46
C MET A 684 -8.40 14.55 -40.04
N PHE A 685 -8.34 13.43 -39.30
CA PHE A 685 -7.83 13.39 -37.93
C PHE A 685 -6.38 13.89 -37.83
N GLY A 686 -5.54 13.60 -38.82
CA GLY A 686 -4.17 14.11 -38.88
C GLY A 686 -4.08 15.64 -39.10
N LYS A 687 -5.13 16.26 -39.68
CA LYS A 687 -5.21 17.72 -39.93
C LYS A 687 -6.03 18.50 -38.88
N MET A 688 -6.83 17.80 -38.06
CA MET A 688 -7.74 18.40 -37.09
C MET A 688 -7.07 18.76 -35.74
N GLY A 689 -5.74 18.79 -35.63
CA GLY A 689 -5.03 19.06 -34.38
C GLY A 689 -5.53 20.31 -33.65
N GLY A 690 -5.79 21.40 -34.36
CA GLY A 690 -6.35 22.63 -33.78
C GLY A 690 -7.75 22.46 -33.17
N ILE A 691 -8.65 21.74 -33.87
CA ILE A 691 -10.01 21.46 -33.38
C ILE A 691 -9.96 20.50 -32.19
N MET A 692 -9.13 19.47 -32.25
CA MET A 692 -8.94 18.55 -31.13
C MET A 692 -8.43 19.25 -29.87
N LYS A 693 -7.52 20.21 -30.03
CA LYS A 693 -7.05 21.08 -28.93
C LYS A 693 -8.20 21.91 -28.33
N MET A 694 -9.07 22.52 -29.15
CA MET A 694 -10.24 23.28 -28.67
C MET A 694 -11.22 22.41 -27.86
N ILE A 695 -11.32 21.11 -28.15
CA ILE A 695 -12.16 20.18 -27.43
C ILE A 695 -11.43 19.64 -26.18
N GLY A 696 -10.15 20.02 -25.96
CA GLY A 696 -9.35 19.66 -24.79
C GLY A 696 -8.52 18.37 -24.96
N PHE A 697 -8.19 17.95 -26.18
CA PHE A 697 -7.22 16.89 -26.43
C PHE A 697 -5.79 17.46 -26.52
N ALA A 698 -4.81 16.65 -26.12
CA ALA A 698 -3.40 17.02 -26.16
C ALA A 698 -2.88 17.11 -27.60
N GLU A 699 -2.31 18.26 -27.98
CA GLU A 699 -1.80 18.51 -29.33
C GLU A 699 -0.64 17.58 -29.74
N LYS A 700 0.16 17.15 -28.73
CA LYS A 700 1.32 16.28 -28.91
C LYS A 700 0.96 14.78 -29.05
N ARG A 701 -0.33 14.42 -29.00
CA ARG A 701 -0.77 13.03 -29.15
C ARG A 701 -1.18 12.71 -30.59
N THR A 702 -0.77 11.54 -31.02
CA THR A 702 -1.22 11.00 -32.29
C THR A 702 -2.50 10.18 -32.08
N VAL A 703 -3.57 10.53 -32.80
CA VAL A 703 -4.85 9.80 -32.74
C VAL A 703 -4.66 8.40 -33.32
N PRO A 704 -5.17 7.33 -32.66
CA PRO A 704 -5.13 5.98 -33.22
C PRO A 704 -5.80 5.91 -34.59
N LYS A 705 -5.10 5.36 -35.56
CA LYS A 705 -5.61 5.26 -36.96
C LYS A 705 -6.69 4.18 -37.03
N LEU A 706 -7.68 4.40 -37.91
CA LEU A 706 -8.60 3.35 -38.32
C LEU A 706 -7.88 2.41 -39.27
N SER A 707 -8.12 1.11 -39.13
CA SER A 707 -7.64 0.07 -40.03
C SER A 707 -8.28 0.22 -41.45
N GLY A 708 -7.61 -0.21 -42.46
CA GLY A 708 -8.13 -0.15 -43.86
C GLY A 708 -9.40 -0.98 -44.10
N THR A 709 -9.63 -2.00 -43.28
CA THR A 709 -10.84 -2.80 -43.19
C THR A 709 -11.17 -3.09 -41.74
N THR A 710 -12.45 -3.26 -41.42
CA THR A 710 -12.84 -3.71 -40.06
C THR A 710 -12.66 -5.22 -39.92
N LEU A 711 -12.42 -5.72 -38.70
CA LEU A 711 -12.32 -7.17 -38.46
C LEU A 711 -13.63 -7.86 -38.85
N SER A 712 -14.79 -7.26 -38.54
CA SER A 712 -16.10 -7.80 -38.91
C SER A 712 -16.26 -7.94 -40.44
N SER A 713 -15.84 -6.89 -41.22
CA SER A 713 -15.93 -6.91 -42.64
C SER A 713 -14.98 -7.93 -43.29
N TRP A 714 -13.79 -8.10 -42.72
CA TRP A 714 -12.86 -9.13 -43.18
C TRP A 714 -13.40 -10.52 -42.86
N PHE A 715 -13.90 -10.77 -41.66
CA PHE A 715 -14.41 -12.07 -41.23
C PHE A 715 -15.62 -12.52 -42.06
N SER A 716 -16.55 -11.59 -42.38
CA SER A 716 -17.73 -11.92 -43.20
C SER A 716 -17.42 -12.33 -44.64
N LYS A 717 -16.23 -12.08 -45.15
CA LYS A 717 -15.74 -12.48 -46.49
C LYS A 717 -15.04 -13.84 -46.50
N GLN A 718 -14.76 -14.40 -45.30
CA GLN A 718 -14.18 -15.72 -45.21
C GLN A 718 -15.27 -16.76 -45.54
N PRO A 719 -14.93 -17.85 -46.26
CA PRO A 719 -15.89 -18.96 -46.46
C PRO A 719 -16.40 -19.47 -45.10
N ASP A 720 -17.63 -19.91 -45.05
CA ASP A 720 -18.38 -20.25 -43.81
C ASP A 720 -17.49 -20.97 -42.78
N GLY A 721 -17.15 -20.25 -41.76
CA GLY A 721 -16.24 -20.54 -40.66
C GLY A 721 -15.04 -21.29 -41.17
N ALA A 722 -13.88 -20.68 -41.29
CA ALA A 722 -12.68 -21.33 -41.76
C ALA A 722 -12.59 -22.77 -41.25
N ASP A 723 -13.24 -23.68 -41.97
CA ASP A 723 -13.42 -25.09 -41.63
C ASP A 723 -12.10 -25.77 -41.96
N LEU A 724 -11.09 -25.60 -41.11
CA LEU A 724 -9.76 -26.12 -41.30
C LEU A 724 -9.41 -27.27 -40.34
N SER A 725 -10.38 -27.76 -39.56
CA SER A 725 -10.15 -28.94 -38.73
C SER A 725 -11.38 -29.86 -38.65
N ALA A 726 -11.22 -31.07 -39.03
CA ALA A 726 -12.24 -32.13 -38.97
C ALA A 726 -12.61 -32.53 -37.52
N ASP A 727 -11.80 -32.15 -36.51
CA ASP A 727 -11.98 -32.36 -35.05
C ASP A 727 -11.99 -31.04 -34.26
N GLY A 728 -12.40 -29.92 -34.87
CA GLY A 728 -12.14 -28.56 -34.38
C GLY A 728 -12.77 -28.23 -33.05
N LYS A 729 -11.92 -28.05 -32.06
CA LYS A 729 -12.29 -27.38 -30.79
C LYS A 729 -12.70 -25.95 -31.09
N ARG A 730 -13.94 -25.60 -30.72
CA ARG A 730 -14.48 -24.27 -30.99
C ARG A 730 -14.06 -23.24 -29.93
N VAL A 731 -13.66 -22.04 -30.40
CA VAL A 731 -13.38 -20.88 -29.58
C VAL A 731 -14.10 -19.66 -30.14
N TYR A 732 -14.69 -18.86 -29.27
CA TYR A 732 -15.36 -17.62 -29.64
C TYR A 732 -14.43 -16.42 -29.42
N LEU A 733 -14.31 -15.54 -30.44
CA LEU A 733 -13.53 -14.30 -30.36
C LEU A 733 -14.49 -13.13 -30.08
N PHE A 734 -14.28 -12.43 -28.98
CA PHE A 734 -14.95 -11.15 -28.70
C PHE A 734 -14.30 -10.06 -29.55
N ASN A 735 -15.01 -9.57 -30.54
CA ASN A 735 -14.55 -8.52 -31.44
C ASN A 735 -14.88 -7.15 -30.85
N ASP A 736 -14.08 -6.71 -29.87
CA ASP A 736 -14.27 -5.43 -29.21
C ASP A 736 -14.08 -4.22 -30.13
N GLU A 737 -14.52 -3.06 -29.65
CA GLU A 737 -14.53 -1.81 -30.42
C GLU A 737 -13.14 -1.32 -30.85
N PHE A 738 -12.06 -1.73 -30.15
CA PHE A 738 -10.69 -1.36 -30.54
C PHE A 738 -10.12 -2.34 -31.54
N THR A 739 -10.30 -3.63 -31.30
CA THR A 739 -9.90 -4.70 -32.20
C THR A 739 -10.61 -4.60 -33.54
N ASN A 740 -11.91 -4.26 -33.56
CA ASN A 740 -12.68 -4.17 -34.80
C ASN A 740 -12.21 -3.02 -35.70
N PHE A 741 -11.87 -1.86 -35.14
CA PHE A 741 -11.67 -0.63 -35.92
C PHE A 741 -10.21 -0.17 -36.01
N ASN A 742 -9.43 -0.34 -34.95
CA ASN A 742 -8.07 0.21 -34.85
C ASN A 742 -6.98 -0.87 -35.00
N ASP A 743 -7.23 -2.06 -34.45
CA ASP A 743 -6.29 -3.18 -34.40
C ASP A 743 -6.81 -4.39 -35.24
N ALA A 744 -7.54 -4.14 -36.35
CA ALA A 744 -8.14 -5.22 -37.15
C ALA A 744 -7.11 -6.21 -37.68
N GLU A 745 -5.90 -5.77 -38.05
CA GLU A 745 -4.80 -6.62 -38.47
C GLU A 745 -4.37 -7.61 -37.35
N ILE A 746 -4.36 -7.15 -36.09
CA ILE A 746 -4.08 -8.02 -34.93
C ILE A 746 -5.20 -9.03 -34.76
N GLY A 747 -6.46 -8.61 -34.91
CA GLY A 747 -7.63 -9.49 -34.89
C GLY A 747 -7.57 -10.58 -35.98
N ILE A 748 -7.18 -10.20 -37.21
CA ILE A 748 -7.00 -11.12 -38.33
C ILE A 748 -5.89 -12.15 -38.02
N ARG A 749 -4.72 -11.69 -37.56
CA ARG A 749 -3.63 -12.57 -37.15
C ARG A 749 -4.01 -13.48 -35.98
N ALA A 750 -4.83 -13.03 -35.05
CA ALA A 750 -5.34 -13.83 -33.94
C ALA A 750 -6.23 -14.99 -34.44
N ILE A 751 -7.15 -14.70 -35.36
CA ILE A 751 -8.00 -15.73 -35.98
C ILE A 751 -7.14 -16.73 -36.76
N MET A 752 -6.22 -16.25 -37.63
CA MET A 752 -5.33 -17.10 -38.39
C MET A 752 -4.41 -17.95 -37.49
N LEU A 753 -3.87 -17.40 -36.43
CA LEU A 753 -3.06 -18.13 -35.43
C LEU A 753 -3.84 -19.26 -34.81
N LEU A 754 -5.01 -18.99 -34.25
CA LEU A 754 -5.86 -19.99 -33.60
C LEU A 754 -6.33 -21.07 -34.59
N THR A 755 -6.69 -20.69 -35.82
CA THR A 755 -7.07 -21.65 -36.88
C THR A 755 -5.91 -22.57 -37.23
N ARG A 756 -4.70 -22.05 -37.39
CA ARG A 756 -3.49 -22.86 -37.66
C ARG A 756 -3.11 -23.78 -36.48
N LEU A 757 -3.48 -23.38 -35.25
CA LEU A 757 -3.32 -24.19 -34.05
C LEU A 757 -4.45 -25.23 -33.86
N GLY A 758 -5.38 -25.36 -34.85
CA GLY A 758 -6.41 -26.39 -34.84
C GLY A 758 -7.75 -25.99 -34.18
N TYR A 759 -8.03 -24.71 -34.05
CA TYR A 759 -9.27 -24.22 -33.45
C TYR A 759 -10.23 -23.64 -34.50
N GLU A 760 -11.52 -23.99 -34.41
CA GLU A 760 -12.59 -23.31 -35.12
C GLU A 760 -12.89 -21.98 -34.44
N VAL A 761 -12.55 -20.87 -35.07
CA VAL A 761 -12.79 -19.53 -34.51
C VAL A 761 -14.10 -18.95 -35.02
N ARG A 762 -14.98 -18.54 -34.10
CA ARG A 762 -16.24 -17.88 -34.44
C ARG A 762 -16.31 -16.52 -33.74
N ILE A 763 -16.92 -15.52 -34.35
CA ILE A 763 -17.31 -14.27 -33.73
C ILE A 763 -18.77 -14.37 -33.34
N PRO A 764 -19.13 -14.44 -32.06
CA PRO A 764 -20.53 -14.55 -31.63
C PRO A 764 -21.24 -13.20 -31.84
N ARG A 765 -22.55 -13.22 -31.86
CA ARG A 765 -23.33 -11.99 -31.78
C ARG A 765 -23.14 -11.37 -30.40
N HIS A 766 -22.68 -10.13 -30.36
CA HIS A 766 -22.43 -9.40 -29.12
C HIS A 766 -22.63 -7.90 -29.32
N SER A 767 -22.73 -7.16 -28.24
CA SER A 767 -22.70 -5.70 -28.19
C SER A 767 -21.27 -5.21 -27.90
N VAL A 768 -21.04 -3.87 -27.88
CA VAL A 768 -19.73 -3.30 -27.46
C VAL A 768 -19.44 -3.64 -26.00
N SER A 769 -18.16 -3.62 -25.63
CA SER A 769 -17.72 -3.97 -24.27
C SER A 769 -18.25 -3.06 -23.16
N GLY A 770 -18.70 -1.84 -23.50
CA GLY A 770 -19.08 -0.81 -22.54
C GLY A 770 -17.88 -0.21 -21.78
N ARG A 771 -16.64 -0.64 -22.08
CA ARG A 771 -15.42 -0.18 -21.38
C ARG A 771 -15.24 1.33 -21.43
N ALA A 772 -15.45 1.95 -22.58
CA ALA A 772 -15.33 3.38 -22.75
C ALA A 772 -16.35 4.16 -21.87
N TYR A 773 -17.57 3.66 -21.75
CA TYR A 773 -18.61 4.24 -20.87
C TYR A 773 -18.26 4.08 -19.40
N MET A 774 -17.80 2.89 -18.97
CA MET A 774 -17.37 2.65 -17.59
C MET A 774 -16.22 3.59 -17.17
N SER A 775 -15.22 3.75 -18.04
CA SER A 775 -14.06 4.60 -17.75
C SER A 775 -14.41 6.09 -17.62
N LYS A 776 -15.51 6.52 -18.22
CA LYS A 776 -16.02 7.90 -18.19
C LYS A 776 -17.20 8.10 -17.23
N GLY A 777 -17.53 7.09 -16.38
CA GLY A 777 -18.58 7.20 -15.38
C GLY A 777 -19.99 7.24 -15.94
N LEU A 778 -20.24 6.70 -17.14
CA LEU A 778 -21.56 6.62 -17.76
C LEU A 778 -22.15 5.20 -17.54
N LEU A 779 -22.31 4.84 -16.26
CA LEU A 779 -22.64 3.46 -15.84
C LEU A 779 -24.01 2.99 -16.30
N LYS A 780 -24.98 3.88 -16.43
CA LYS A 780 -26.32 3.55 -16.95
C LYS A 780 -26.24 2.94 -18.35
N LYS A 781 -25.43 3.54 -19.24
CA LYS A 781 -25.19 2.99 -20.59
C LYS A 781 -24.32 1.73 -20.57
N ALA A 782 -23.30 1.72 -19.72
CA ALA A 782 -22.43 0.56 -19.56
C ALA A 782 -23.21 -0.68 -19.08
N ARG A 783 -24.12 -0.51 -18.10
CA ARG A 783 -25.01 -1.58 -17.60
C ARG A 783 -25.87 -2.17 -18.72
N ARG A 784 -26.44 -1.31 -19.58
CA ARG A 784 -27.23 -1.79 -20.72
C ARG A 784 -26.40 -2.71 -21.62
N PHE A 785 -25.19 -2.32 -22.01
CA PHE A 785 -24.32 -3.16 -22.85
C PHE A 785 -23.87 -4.43 -22.13
N ALA A 786 -23.61 -4.36 -20.81
CA ALA A 786 -23.29 -5.54 -20.02
C ALA A 786 -24.44 -6.54 -19.99
N ASN A 787 -25.68 -6.08 -19.76
CA ASN A 787 -26.89 -6.89 -19.80
C ASN A 787 -27.08 -7.55 -21.19
N GLU A 788 -26.96 -6.75 -22.26
CA GLU A 788 -27.07 -7.25 -23.65
C GLU A 788 -26.04 -8.34 -23.92
N ASN A 789 -24.79 -8.15 -23.54
CA ASN A 789 -23.72 -9.13 -23.74
C ASN A 789 -23.97 -10.41 -22.93
N VAL A 790 -24.38 -10.30 -21.68
CA VAL A 790 -24.67 -11.49 -20.84
C VAL A 790 -25.84 -12.30 -21.45
N LEU A 791 -26.92 -11.63 -21.87
CA LEU A 791 -28.07 -12.29 -22.51
C LEU A 791 -27.69 -13.00 -23.81
N LEU A 792 -26.85 -12.37 -24.64
CA LEU A 792 -26.44 -12.92 -25.93
C LEU A 792 -25.43 -14.09 -25.81
N LEU A 793 -24.64 -14.11 -24.73
CA LEU A 793 -23.48 -15.01 -24.63
C LEU A 793 -23.68 -16.15 -23.61
N ARG A 794 -24.57 -16.03 -22.64
CA ARG A 794 -24.72 -16.97 -21.51
C ARG A 794 -24.96 -18.43 -21.89
N ASP A 795 -25.67 -18.67 -23.02
CA ASP A 795 -26.02 -20.00 -23.50
C ASP A 795 -24.98 -20.56 -24.49
N THR A 796 -24.16 -19.69 -25.08
CA THR A 796 -23.15 -20.04 -26.10
C THR A 796 -21.77 -20.29 -25.50
N ILE A 797 -21.39 -19.52 -24.47
CA ILE A 797 -20.05 -19.56 -23.87
C ILE A 797 -20.04 -20.53 -22.71
N THR A 798 -19.26 -21.61 -22.88
CA THR A 798 -19.11 -22.70 -21.91
C THR A 798 -17.63 -22.95 -21.62
N HIS A 799 -17.33 -23.95 -20.81
CA HIS A 799 -15.94 -24.39 -20.56
C HIS A 799 -15.31 -24.97 -21.83
N GLU A 800 -16.10 -25.65 -22.70
CA GLU A 800 -15.62 -26.24 -23.95
C GLU A 800 -15.58 -25.22 -25.09
N THR A 801 -16.44 -24.21 -25.05
CA THR A 801 -16.53 -23.14 -26.03
C THR A 801 -16.28 -21.76 -25.41
N PRO A 802 -15.03 -21.49 -24.95
CA PRO A 802 -14.72 -20.27 -24.25
C PRO A 802 -14.75 -19.04 -25.14
N LEU A 803 -14.93 -17.86 -24.49
CA LEU A 803 -14.78 -16.55 -25.13
C LEU A 803 -13.36 -16.03 -24.90
N VAL A 804 -12.68 -15.67 -25.99
CA VAL A 804 -11.35 -15.04 -25.91
C VAL A 804 -11.41 -13.61 -26.44
N GLY A 805 -10.54 -12.74 -25.93
CA GLY A 805 -10.44 -11.35 -26.37
C GLY A 805 -8.98 -10.89 -26.48
N ILE A 806 -8.76 -9.86 -27.27
CA ILE A 806 -7.44 -9.33 -27.62
C ILE A 806 -7.13 -8.12 -26.75
N GLU A 807 -8.03 -7.13 -26.66
CA GLU A 807 -7.82 -5.94 -25.81
C GLU A 807 -8.12 -6.28 -24.35
N PRO A 808 -7.11 -6.23 -23.43
CA PRO A 808 -7.29 -6.67 -22.05
C PRO A 808 -8.38 -5.91 -21.31
N SER A 809 -8.51 -4.60 -21.53
CA SER A 809 -9.47 -3.76 -20.82
C SER A 809 -10.92 -4.06 -21.21
N ALA A 810 -11.15 -4.53 -22.44
CA ALA A 810 -12.46 -4.90 -22.93
C ALA A 810 -12.86 -6.30 -22.43
N ILE A 811 -12.04 -7.32 -22.68
CA ILE A 811 -12.38 -8.70 -22.35
C ILE A 811 -12.44 -8.96 -20.83
N LEU A 812 -11.55 -8.34 -20.06
CA LEU A 812 -11.54 -8.50 -18.59
C LEU A 812 -12.71 -7.80 -17.89
N SER A 813 -13.46 -6.94 -18.58
CA SER A 813 -14.72 -6.38 -18.05
C SER A 813 -15.76 -7.46 -17.75
N PHE A 814 -15.80 -8.53 -18.53
CA PHE A 814 -16.69 -9.69 -18.29
C PHE A 814 -16.38 -10.43 -16.99
N ARG A 815 -15.11 -10.38 -16.55
CA ARG A 815 -14.64 -11.08 -15.34
C ARG A 815 -14.71 -10.22 -14.09
N ASP A 816 -14.74 -8.90 -14.23
CA ASP A 816 -14.59 -7.97 -13.12
C ASP A 816 -15.81 -7.08 -12.91
N GLU A 817 -16.15 -6.24 -13.90
CA GLU A 817 -17.25 -5.30 -13.74
C GLU A 817 -18.63 -5.92 -14.00
N TYR A 818 -18.77 -6.76 -15.01
CA TYR A 818 -20.08 -7.29 -15.40
C TYR A 818 -20.81 -8.00 -14.25
N PRO A 819 -20.18 -8.93 -13.49
CA PRO A 819 -20.85 -9.59 -12.36
C PRO A 819 -21.38 -8.63 -11.29
N GLU A 820 -20.83 -7.42 -11.20
CA GLU A 820 -21.22 -6.42 -10.21
C GLU A 820 -22.08 -5.29 -10.80
N LEU A 821 -22.17 -5.19 -12.14
CA LEU A 821 -22.83 -4.09 -12.86
C LEU A 821 -24.19 -4.47 -13.46
N VAL A 822 -24.37 -5.72 -13.90
CA VAL A 822 -25.62 -6.19 -14.53
C VAL A 822 -26.80 -6.11 -13.57
N ASP A 823 -28.01 -6.14 -14.11
CA ASP A 823 -29.23 -6.22 -13.31
C ASP A 823 -29.22 -7.48 -12.46
N HIS A 824 -29.88 -7.42 -11.28
CA HIS A 824 -29.85 -8.50 -10.29
C HIS A 824 -30.24 -9.86 -10.87
N SER A 825 -31.20 -9.90 -11.78
CA SER A 825 -31.66 -11.12 -12.46
C SER A 825 -30.59 -11.80 -13.33
N LEU A 826 -29.53 -11.07 -13.73
CA LEU A 826 -28.46 -11.56 -14.58
C LEU A 826 -27.14 -11.85 -13.83
N HIS A 827 -27.09 -11.62 -12.50
CA HIS A 827 -25.86 -11.81 -11.72
C HIS A 827 -25.31 -13.24 -11.84
N ALA A 828 -26.16 -14.24 -11.68
CA ALA A 828 -25.74 -15.65 -11.76
C ALA A 828 -25.19 -16.00 -13.15
N ASP A 829 -25.85 -15.50 -14.21
CA ASP A 829 -25.39 -15.69 -15.61
C ASP A 829 -24.07 -14.99 -15.85
N ALA A 830 -23.90 -13.76 -15.37
CA ALA A 830 -22.65 -13.01 -15.48
C ALA A 830 -21.50 -13.69 -14.71
N GLU A 831 -21.76 -14.22 -13.50
CA GLU A 831 -20.76 -15.00 -12.74
C GLU A 831 -20.38 -16.31 -13.44
N LYS A 832 -21.34 -17.01 -14.04
CA LYS A 832 -21.10 -18.22 -14.83
C LYS A 832 -20.26 -17.88 -16.08
N LEU A 833 -20.67 -16.85 -16.83
CA LEU A 833 -19.97 -16.38 -18.03
C LEU A 833 -18.53 -15.98 -17.72
N SER A 834 -18.29 -15.26 -16.63
CA SER A 834 -16.97 -14.74 -16.22
C SER A 834 -15.90 -15.82 -16.07
N LYS A 835 -16.29 -17.06 -15.74
CA LYS A 835 -15.39 -18.22 -15.58
C LYS A 835 -14.88 -18.78 -16.90
N ASN A 836 -15.57 -18.47 -18.00
CA ASN A 836 -15.30 -18.99 -19.34
C ASN A 836 -14.80 -17.92 -20.32
N VAL A 837 -14.35 -16.77 -19.79
CA VAL A 837 -13.83 -15.65 -20.57
C VAL A 837 -12.34 -15.48 -20.27
N PHE A 838 -11.50 -15.39 -21.31
CA PHE A 838 -10.05 -15.34 -21.20
C PHE A 838 -9.46 -14.26 -22.12
N MET A 839 -8.31 -13.71 -21.76
CA MET A 839 -7.43 -13.10 -22.75
C MET A 839 -6.92 -14.19 -23.69
N ILE A 840 -6.59 -13.84 -24.94
CA ILE A 840 -6.13 -14.82 -25.93
C ILE A 840 -4.86 -15.55 -25.48
N ASP A 841 -3.95 -14.86 -24.85
CA ASP A 841 -2.71 -15.43 -24.31
C ASP A 841 -2.95 -16.33 -23.07
N GLU A 842 -3.96 -16.04 -22.24
CA GLU A 842 -4.41 -16.96 -21.18
C GLU A 842 -4.98 -18.24 -21.78
N PHE A 843 -5.77 -18.13 -22.85
CA PHE A 843 -6.31 -19.27 -23.56
C PHE A 843 -5.18 -20.14 -24.13
N ILE A 844 -4.24 -19.54 -24.85
CA ILE A 844 -3.06 -20.25 -25.39
C ILE A 844 -2.27 -20.93 -24.26
N SER A 845 -2.00 -20.24 -23.16
CA SER A 845 -1.30 -20.80 -21.98
C SER A 845 -2.04 -22.01 -21.40
N ARG A 846 -3.37 -21.97 -21.32
CA ARG A 846 -4.21 -23.09 -20.85
C ARG A 846 -4.12 -24.29 -21.80
N GLU A 847 -4.12 -24.03 -23.11
CA GLU A 847 -4.04 -25.10 -24.11
C GLU A 847 -2.63 -25.71 -24.21
N ILE A 848 -1.57 -24.95 -23.86
CA ILE A 848 -0.22 -25.48 -23.63
C ILE A 848 -0.24 -26.46 -22.44
N ASP A 849 -0.86 -26.10 -21.31
CA ASP A 849 -0.97 -26.98 -20.15
C ASP A 849 -1.72 -28.29 -20.44
N ARG A 850 -2.65 -28.26 -21.39
CA ARG A 850 -3.41 -29.44 -21.89
C ARG A 850 -2.67 -30.25 -22.92
N GLY A 851 -1.51 -29.80 -23.38
CA GLY A 851 -0.73 -30.45 -24.43
C GLY A 851 -1.30 -30.30 -25.85
N HIS A 852 -2.28 -29.39 -26.05
CA HIS A 852 -2.89 -29.15 -27.38
C HIS A 852 -2.05 -28.22 -28.24
N ILE A 853 -1.28 -27.32 -27.61
CA ILE A 853 -0.33 -26.42 -28.27
C ILE A 853 1.06 -26.76 -27.75
N THR A 854 1.99 -27.04 -28.68
CA THR A 854 3.36 -27.47 -28.34
C THR A 854 4.40 -26.60 -29.05
N HIS A 855 5.63 -26.63 -28.55
CA HIS A 855 6.75 -25.91 -29.13
C HIS A 855 7.12 -26.36 -30.54
N GLU A 856 6.72 -27.55 -30.95
CA GLU A 856 6.99 -28.10 -32.29
C GLU A 856 6.31 -27.34 -33.43
N GLN A 857 5.23 -26.62 -33.10
CA GLN A 857 4.48 -25.78 -34.04
C GLN A 857 5.18 -24.43 -34.31
N PHE A 858 6.27 -24.14 -33.60
CA PHE A 858 6.91 -22.82 -33.63
C PHE A 858 8.40 -22.92 -34.05
N THR A 859 8.91 -21.77 -34.56
CA THR A 859 10.30 -21.64 -35.00
C THR A 859 11.30 -21.89 -33.89
N LYS A 860 12.51 -22.35 -34.26
CA LYS A 860 13.66 -22.50 -33.40
C LYS A 860 14.62 -21.30 -33.46
N GLU A 861 14.27 -20.24 -34.20
CA GLU A 861 15.07 -19.01 -34.20
C GLU A 861 15.24 -18.43 -32.80
N LYS A 862 16.39 -17.81 -32.55
CA LYS A 862 16.64 -17.10 -31.30
C LYS A 862 16.14 -15.66 -31.39
N ARG A 863 15.27 -15.25 -30.47
CA ARG A 863 14.75 -13.88 -30.35
C ARG A 863 14.72 -13.43 -28.89
N HIS A 864 14.98 -12.14 -28.68
CA HIS A 864 14.74 -11.50 -27.40
C HIS A 864 13.42 -10.73 -27.46
N VAL A 865 12.61 -10.87 -26.40
CA VAL A 865 11.29 -10.23 -26.29
C VAL A 865 11.19 -9.54 -24.94
N LYS A 866 10.91 -8.24 -24.94
CA LYS A 866 10.59 -7.49 -23.74
C LYS A 866 9.10 -7.20 -23.66
N LEU A 867 8.45 -7.73 -22.62
CA LEU A 867 7.01 -7.64 -22.39
C LEU A 867 6.67 -6.51 -21.43
N HIS A 868 5.83 -5.56 -21.87
CA HIS A 868 5.10 -4.66 -20.97
C HIS A 868 3.69 -5.21 -20.74
N GLY A 869 3.39 -5.74 -19.56
CA GLY A 869 2.06 -6.21 -19.19
C GLY A 869 1.06 -5.06 -19.03
N HIS A 870 -0.17 -5.23 -19.54
CA HIS A 870 -1.24 -4.24 -19.36
C HIS A 870 -1.66 -4.10 -17.89
N CYS A 871 -1.98 -2.87 -17.41
CA CYS A 871 -2.27 -2.63 -16.00
C CYS A 871 -3.47 -3.43 -15.48
N GLN A 872 -4.56 -3.54 -16.25
CA GLN A 872 -5.72 -4.37 -15.84
C GLN A 872 -5.42 -5.87 -15.91
N GLN A 873 -4.57 -6.32 -16.86
CA GLN A 873 -4.07 -7.69 -16.87
C GLN A 873 -3.30 -8.00 -15.58
N LYS A 874 -2.32 -7.16 -15.20
CA LYS A 874 -1.57 -7.31 -13.94
C LYS A 874 -2.49 -7.34 -12.72
N ALA A 875 -3.54 -6.50 -12.71
CA ALA A 875 -4.47 -6.41 -11.60
C ALA A 875 -5.44 -7.60 -11.51
N LEU A 876 -5.90 -8.15 -12.64
CA LEU A 876 -7.00 -9.11 -12.64
C LEU A 876 -6.58 -10.56 -12.88
N VAL A 877 -5.48 -10.79 -13.65
CA VAL A 877 -5.10 -12.14 -14.09
C VAL A 877 -3.62 -12.48 -13.93
N SER A 878 -2.70 -11.59 -14.10
CA SER A 878 -1.25 -11.77 -14.12
C SER A 878 -0.67 -11.81 -15.56
N THR A 879 0.60 -11.50 -15.68
CA THR A 879 1.37 -11.56 -16.94
C THR A 879 2.00 -12.94 -17.17
N ALA A 880 1.88 -13.85 -16.21
CA ALA A 880 2.53 -15.17 -16.28
C ALA A 880 2.06 -15.99 -17.51
N ALA A 881 0.77 -15.94 -17.84
CA ALA A 881 0.22 -16.62 -18.99
C ALA A 881 0.78 -16.08 -20.31
N THR A 882 0.86 -14.76 -20.46
CA THR A 882 1.45 -14.12 -21.64
C THR A 882 2.93 -14.46 -21.79
N ARG A 883 3.69 -14.41 -20.69
CA ARG A 883 5.11 -14.81 -20.69
C ARG A 883 5.28 -16.26 -21.10
N LYS A 884 4.43 -17.16 -20.56
CA LYS A 884 4.45 -18.58 -20.92
C LYS A 884 4.14 -18.78 -22.41
N ALA A 885 3.11 -18.13 -22.93
CA ALA A 885 2.76 -18.20 -24.35
C ALA A 885 3.90 -17.70 -25.26
N LEU A 886 4.50 -16.54 -24.92
CA LEU A 886 5.63 -15.98 -25.66
C LEU A 886 6.93 -16.82 -25.58
N SER A 887 7.07 -17.64 -24.53
CA SER A 887 8.21 -18.56 -24.37
C SER A 887 7.97 -19.92 -25.07
N LEU A 888 6.89 -20.09 -25.81
CA LEU A 888 6.57 -21.34 -26.52
C LEU A 888 7.61 -21.68 -27.62
N PRO A 889 8.10 -20.70 -28.44
CA PRO A 889 9.27 -20.96 -29.26
C PRO A 889 10.51 -21.15 -28.37
N VAL A 890 11.15 -22.33 -28.45
CA VAL A 890 12.16 -22.81 -27.49
C VAL A 890 13.36 -21.87 -27.28
N ASN A 891 13.70 -21.05 -28.26
CA ASN A 891 14.85 -20.13 -28.20
C ASN A 891 14.44 -18.67 -28.00
N TYR A 892 13.16 -18.39 -27.66
CA TYR A 892 12.73 -17.04 -27.28
C TYR A 892 13.08 -16.78 -25.83
N ILE A 893 13.80 -15.68 -25.57
CA ILE A 893 14.12 -15.19 -24.23
C ILE A 893 13.13 -14.06 -23.92
N VAL A 894 12.21 -14.30 -22.99
CA VAL A 894 11.14 -13.38 -22.65
C VAL A 894 11.39 -12.74 -21.30
N GLU A 895 11.60 -11.43 -21.30
CA GLU A 895 11.78 -10.61 -20.11
C GLU A 895 10.59 -9.68 -19.90
N GLU A 896 10.10 -9.59 -18.67
CA GLU A 896 9.05 -8.62 -18.32
C GLU A 896 9.69 -7.30 -17.86
N ILE A 897 9.27 -6.18 -18.47
CA ILE A 897 9.64 -4.84 -18.02
C ILE A 897 9.01 -4.61 -16.67
N ASN A 898 9.82 -4.32 -15.64
CA ASN A 898 9.34 -4.01 -14.30
C ASN A 898 8.72 -2.61 -14.25
N SER A 899 7.61 -2.43 -14.95
CA SER A 899 6.85 -1.19 -15.04
C SER A 899 5.46 -1.36 -14.43
N GLY A 900 4.89 -0.26 -13.92
CA GLY A 900 3.50 -0.21 -13.48
C GLY A 900 2.51 -0.06 -14.65
N CYS A 901 1.65 0.95 -14.58
CA CYS A 901 0.83 1.42 -15.72
C CYS A 901 1.71 2.13 -16.74
N CYS A 902 1.38 2.02 -18.02
CA CYS A 902 2.10 2.79 -19.05
C CYS A 902 1.90 4.31 -18.90
N GLY A 903 0.76 4.78 -18.38
CA GLY A 903 0.40 6.18 -18.25
C GLY A 903 -0.69 6.65 -19.22
N MET A 904 -0.96 5.94 -20.30
CA MET A 904 -1.99 6.31 -21.27
C MET A 904 -3.42 6.07 -20.75
N ALA A 905 -3.65 4.91 -20.15
CA ALA A 905 -4.92 4.52 -19.53
C ALA A 905 -6.16 4.84 -20.39
N GLY A 906 -6.22 4.24 -21.56
CA GLY A 906 -7.27 4.52 -22.56
C GLY A 906 -7.19 5.97 -23.04
N SER A 907 -8.19 6.78 -22.71
CA SER A 907 -8.25 8.19 -23.13
C SER A 907 -7.53 9.17 -22.21
N PHE A 908 -7.14 8.78 -20.99
CA PHE A 908 -6.56 9.66 -19.99
C PHE A 908 -5.36 10.45 -20.54
N GLY A 909 -4.39 9.79 -21.14
CA GLY A 909 -3.19 10.42 -21.69
C GLY A 909 -3.42 11.23 -22.97
N TYR A 910 -4.63 11.21 -23.55
CA TYR A 910 -5.01 12.05 -24.69
C TYR A 910 -5.61 13.39 -24.24
N GLU A 911 -6.02 13.51 -22.97
CA GLU A 911 -6.60 14.74 -22.44
C GLU A 911 -5.49 15.75 -22.15
N ALA A 912 -5.68 17.01 -22.55
CA ALA A 912 -4.62 18.02 -22.53
C ALA A 912 -4.03 18.24 -21.12
N GLU A 913 -4.88 18.30 -20.11
CA GLU A 913 -4.51 18.46 -18.70
C GLU A 913 -3.77 17.24 -18.11
N HIS A 914 -3.91 16.08 -18.73
CA HIS A 914 -3.29 14.84 -18.25
C HIS A 914 -2.01 14.46 -19.00
N TYR A 915 -1.69 15.15 -20.11
CA TYR A 915 -0.59 14.78 -21.00
C TYR A 915 0.74 14.67 -20.25
N ASP A 916 1.12 15.73 -19.52
CA ASP A 916 2.42 15.76 -18.83
C ASP A 916 2.53 14.70 -17.74
N ILE A 917 1.45 14.46 -16.98
CA ILE A 917 1.44 13.42 -15.96
C ILE A 917 1.46 12.02 -16.59
N SER A 918 0.79 11.84 -17.73
CA SER A 918 0.83 10.61 -18.51
C SER A 918 2.25 10.27 -18.97
N MET A 919 2.96 11.25 -19.54
CA MET A 919 4.36 11.12 -19.96
C MET A 919 5.27 10.82 -18.76
N LYS A 920 5.10 11.56 -17.66
CA LYS A 920 5.87 11.35 -16.43
C LYS A 920 5.69 9.93 -15.86
N ILE A 921 4.49 9.37 -15.94
CA ILE A 921 4.24 7.97 -15.52
C ILE A 921 5.02 7.00 -16.44
N GLY A 922 5.03 7.23 -17.75
CA GLY A 922 5.83 6.43 -18.69
C GLY A 922 7.31 6.48 -18.41
N GLU A 923 7.84 7.65 -18.03
CA GLU A 923 9.25 7.88 -17.68
C GLU A 923 9.68 7.23 -16.36
N LEU A 924 8.75 6.83 -15.48
CA LEU A 924 9.11 6.21 -14.22
C LEU A 924 9.89 4.89 -14.40
N ALA A 925 9.55 4.10 -15.43
CA ALA A 925 10.17 2.81 -15.69
C ALA A 925 10.05 2.34 -17.15
N LEU A 926 8.89 2.54 -17.80
CA LEU A 926 8.61 1.95 -19.11
C LEU A 926 9.49 2.54 -20.21
N PHE A 927 9.50 3.84 -20.37
CA PHE A 927 10.24 4.49 -21.45
C PHE A 927 11.76 4.32 -21.33
N PRO A 928 12.39 4.50 -20.14
CA PRO A 928 13.80 4.19 -19.98
C PRO A 928 14.13 2.75 -20.39
N SER A 929 13.37 1.75 -19.88
CA SER A 929 13.62 0.35 -20.22
C SER A 929 13.50 0.04 -21.72
N VAL A 930 12.60 0.73 -22.44
CA VAL A 930 12.44 0.56 -23.89
C VAL A 930 13.60 1.22 -24.64
N ARG A 931 14.05 2.42 -24.24
CA ARG A 931 15.17 3.13 -24.89
C ARG A 931 16.52 2.44 -24.71
N GLU A 932 16.73 1.81 -23.55
CA GLU A 932 17.95 1.04 -23.24
C GLU A 932 18.01 -0.29 -23.98
N THR A 933 16.93 -0.69 -24.65
CA THR A 933 16.83 -1.98 -25.35
C THR A 933 17.37 -1.85 -26.78
N ASP A 934 18.19 -2.82 -27.23
CA ASP A 934 18.68 -2.88 -28.61
C ASP A 934 17.54 -3.01 -29.64
N ASP A 935 17.84 -2.64 -30.88
CA ASP A 935 16.84 -2.63 -31.96
C ASP A 935 16.39 -4.03 -32.42
N ALA A 936 17.19 -5.07 -32.16
CA ALA A 936 16.87 -6.43 -32.52
C ALA A 936 15.87 -7.08 -31.54
N THR A 937 15.73 -6.53 -30.34
CA THR A 937 14.80 -7.01 -29.30
C THR A 937 13.38 -6.54 -29.62
N ILE A 938 12.44 -7.47 -29.61
CA ILE A 938 11.02 -7.23 -29.86
C ILE A 938 10.41 -6.61 -28.59
N ILE A 939 9.82 -5.43 -28.73
CA ILE A 939 9.00 -4.84 -27.65
C ILE A 939 7.57 -5.29 -27.86
N THR A 940 6.94 -5.88 -26.83
CA THR A 940 5.55 -6.36 -26.92
C THR A 940 4.69 -5.85 -25.77
N ALA A 941 3.43 -5.50 -26.12
CA ALA A 941 2.42 -5.08 -25.16
C ALA A 941 1.01 -5.43 -25.66
N PRO A 942 0.16 -6.10 -24.83
CA PRO A 942 -1.17 -6.53 -25.27
C PRO A 942 -2.17 -5.37 -25.46
N GLY A 943 -2.05 -4.26 -24.71
CA GLY A 943 -3.01 -3.17 -24.76
C GLY A 943 -2.74 -2.17 -25.90
N THR A 944 -3.76 -1.78 -26.64
CA THR A 944 -3.72 -0.75 -27.69
C THR A 944 -3.13 0.56 -27.20
N SER A 945 -3.61 1.04 -26.04
CA SER A 945 -3.12 2.27 -25.42
C SER A 945 -1.65 2.16 -24.97
N CYS A 946 -1.19 0.98 -24.56
CA CYS A 946 0.20 0.76 -24.17
C CYS A 946 1.13 0.85 -25.38
N ARG A 947 0.79 0.20 -26.49
CA ARG A 947 1.57 0.25 -27.74
C ARG A 947 1.68 1.67 -28.27
N GLN A 948 0.56 2.40 -28.30
CA GLN A 948 0.55 3.80 -28.71
C GLN A 948 1.43 4.68 -27.81
N HIS A 949 1.38 4.48 -26.48
CA HIS A 949 2.17 5.27 -25.55
C HIS A 949 3.67 5.02 -25.65
N ILE A 950 4.07 3.76 -25.85
CA ILE A 950 5.46 3.40 -26.11
C ILE A 950 5.97 4.11 -27.37
N LYS A 951 5.16 4.09 -28.44
CA LYS A 951 5.51 4.80 -29.71
C LYS A 951 5.65 6.29 -29.49
N ASP A 952 4.67 6.94 -28.84
CA ASP A 952 4.68 8.39 -28.60
C ASP A 952 5.84 8.84 -27.69
N GLY A 953 6.21 8.01 -26.70
CA GLY A 953 7.23 8.36 -25.70
C GLY A 953 8.65 7.94 -26.05
N THR A 954 8.84 6.97 -26.95
CA THR A 954 10.17 6.42 -27.26
C THR A 954 10.52 6.36 -28.75
N GLY A 955 9.55 6.53 -29.62
CA GLY A 955 9.70 6.30 -31.08
C GLY A 955 9.70 4.81 -31.49
N ARG A 956 9.85 3.87 -30.55
CA ARG A 956 9.87 2.43 -30.81
C ARG A 956 8.45 1.90 -31.05
N VAL A 957 8.30 0.98 -31.98
CA VAL A 957 7.03 0.30 -32.25
C VAL A 957 6.96 -0.95 -31.37
N ALA A 958 5.92 -1.04 -30.56
CA ALA A 958 5.59 -2.25 -29.81
C ALA A 958 4.53 -3.06 -30.55
N VAL A 959 4.68 -4.38 -30.60
CA VAL A 959 3.74 -5.31 -31.24
C VAL A 959 2.87 -6.03 -30.21
N HIS A 960 1.73 -6.58 -30.63
CA HIS A 960 0.89 -7.40 -29.77
C HIS A 960 1.50 -8.82 -29.58
N PRO A 961 1.32 -9.50 -28.42
CA PRO A 961 1.77 -10.89 -28.24
C PRO A 961 1.31 -11.86 -29.34
N VAL A 962 0.11 -11.68 -29.88
CA VAL A 962 -0.41 -12.43 -31.03
C VAL A 962 0.46 -12.30 -32.28
N GLU A 963 0.98 -11.12 -32.57
CA GLU A 963 1.84 -10.87 -33.70
C GLU A 963 3.18 -11.60 -33.54
N VAL A 964 3.75 -11.58 -32.34
CA VAL A 964 4.98 -12.31 -31.99
C VAL A 964 4.79 -13.81 -32.21
N LEU A 965 3.66 -14.36 -31.77
CA LEU A 965 3.36 -15.79 -31.91
C LEU A 965 3.05 -16.16 -33.38
N TRP A 966 2.30 -15.31 -34.09
CA TRP A 966 2.00 -15.53 -35.50
C TRP A 966 3.27 -15.56 -36.39
N ASP A 967 4.20 -14.63 -36.11
CA ASP A 967 5.46 -14.58 -36.87
C ASP A 967 6.40 -15.73 -36.49
N ALA A 968 6.25 -16.30 -35.30
CA ALA A 968 7.01 -17.46 -34.83
C ALA A 968 6.42 -18.80 -35.29
N LEU A 969 5.17 -18.84 -35.79
CA LEU A 969 4.50 -20.06 -36.18
C LEU A 969 5.17 -20.65 -37.47
N ILE A 970 5.41 -21.94 -37.48
CA ILE A 970 5.89 -22.64 -38.70
C ILE A 970 4.74 -22.65 -39.72
N LYS A 971 4.99 -22.01 -40.89
CA LYS A 971 3.98 -21.80 -41.94
C LYS A 971 3.88 -23.03 -42.84
#